data_57aeb7726b22076d50641bdd1277a512
#
_entry.id   57aeb7726b22076d50641bdd1277a512
#
_cell.length_a   1.000
_cell.length_b   1.000
_cell.length_c   1.000
_cell.angle_alpha   90.00
_cell.angle_beta   90.00
_cell.angle_gamma   90.00
#
_symmetry.space_group_name_H-M   'P 1'
#
loop_
_entity.id
_entity.type
_entity.pdbx_description
1 polymer ?
#
loop_
_entity_poly.entity_id
_entity_poly.type
_entity_poly.pdbx_seq_one_letter_code
_entity_poly.pdbx_strand_id
1 'polypeptide(L)'
;MFRPLLIAALLVFAVPALAQTSVGPAPDNAQRLIPVPVPDTAPPGFRIEWEVKNRFRLFKNEADFQRHVAASRGDGVLAAERRLALASDGRGWAREMVDNLCVDQSGRIPEFCQRGGERENYMAPADYPVGVLAAGTVPPGASCAWSFDEGQSAPRHVTVPCEEEVRLRVRAGKPTVAALDVGLPDGTAQRVTADIVVKDVLIAGMGDSIAAGEGNPDRAVALDDGGFCYRRFLAGSTSEYFRPGRANFRGSKACDQGFSAGNTSADWAKLNARWWSATCHRSLYGYQLRAALALAIEQPHVAVTFLPLACSGSTIDLGFFNSLRARECPPTGHCTTNNPSQMSRLREAMDLARKHDKERKLDLVLLTIGANDIWFAGLVADVIIEAPTERTLFAKGGMIIDVPEAEKILNNDLPGDFARLRAALKPFVSGDLSRVIFVTYGNPALTNGGQVCSGGPGGFDVHPAFNADPARLKRVAEFVERKFLPRMRSLALCEGKNCKDTATERMTFVDSHQDAFAYHGFCARAETDPPFDRSCFTEKGDGFENNPAVAATDPMRCEFRARDFRPYAPRARWVRTANDSYFTAMTFPEGISPVLQPSDLHDATWGATSAVYGGAIHPTAEGHAAMADAALPAVRGLLELPAPPEIRIEPLAPLKIPAAE
;
A
#
# COMPACT_ATOMS: atom_id res chain seq x y z
N MET A 1 5.73 -12.26 65.61
CA MET A 1 4.86 -11.18 66.12
C MET A 1 4.54 -10.26 64.94
N PHE A 2 3.22 -10.10 64.69
CA PHE A 2 2.54 -9.12 63.82
C PHE A 2 2.79 -9.16 62.29
N ARG A 3 1.85 -9.82 61.57
CA ARG A 3 1.39 -9.46 60.23
C ARG A 3 0.44 -8.26 60.33
N PRO A 4 0.36 -7.45 59.28
CA PRO A 4 -1.01 -7.04 58.83
C PRO A 4 -1.32 -7.49 57.40
N LEU A 5 -2.58 -7.93 57.26
CA LEU A 5 -3.33 -8.13 56.02
C LEU A 5 -3.45 -6.81 55.25
N LEU A 6 -3.26 -6.86 53.93
CA LEU A 6 -3.79 -5.85 53.02
C LEU A 6 -4.76 -6.54 52.06
N ILE A 7 -6.00 -6.08 52.13
CA ILE A 7 -7.13 -6.46 51.30
C ILE A 7 -6.93 -5.83 49.93
N ALA A 8 -6.81 -6.65 48.89
CA ALA A 8 -6.83 -6.20 47.49
C ALA A 8 -8.29 -6.22 46.99
N ALA A 9 -8.82 -5.06 46.71
CA ALA A 9 -10.13 -4.91 46.05
C ALA A 9 -9.96 -5.23 44.56
N LEU A 10 -10.63 -6.30 44.11
CA LEU A 10 -10.80 -6.61 42.68
C LEU A 10 -11.81 -5.63 42.06
N LEU A 11 -11.33 -4.73 41.25
CA LEU A 11 -12.16 -4.00 40.30
C LEU A 11 -12.27 -4.84 39.02
N VAL A 12 -13.41 -5.45 38.81
CA VAL A 12 -13.80 -6.13 37.58
C VAL A 12 -14.21 -5.06 36.57
N PHE A 13 -13.37 -4.80 35.60
CA PHE A 13 -13.75 -4.05 34.40
C PHE A 13 -14.39 -5.04 33.41
N ALA A 14 -15.68 -4.89 33.19
CA ALA A 14 -16.42 -5.56 32.14
C ALA A 14 -16.00 -4.94 30.78
N VAL A 15 -15.37 -5.74 29.95
CA VAL A 15 -15.10 -5.40 28.53
C VAL A 15 -16.39 -5.74 27.76
N PRO A 16 -16.99 -4.80 27.00
CA PRO A 16 -18.14 -5.14 26.18
C PRO A 16 -17.71 -6.04 25.01
N ALA A 17 -18.34 -7.20 24.90
CA ALA A 17 -18.21 -8.10 23.77
C ALA A 17 -18.73 -7.42 22.49
N LEU A 18 -17.86 -7.24 21.49
CA LEU A 18 -18.24 -6.84 20.14
C LEU A 18 -19.01 -7.99 19.48
N ALA A 19 -20.30 -7.81 19.30
CA ALA A 19 -21.14 -8.74 18.56
C ALA A 19 -20.72 -8.76 17.07
N GLN A 20 -20.38 -9.94 16.57
CA GLN A 20 -20.20 -10.17 15.13
C GLN A 20 -21.57 -10.12 14.44
N THR A 21 -21.79 -9.10 13.62
CA THR A 21 -22.95 -9.07 12.72
C THR A 21 -22.57 -9.75 11.40
N SER A 22 -23.28 -10.81 11.07
CA SER A 22 -23.26 -11.44 9.75
C SER A 22 -23.80 -10.46 8.71
N VAL A 23 -22.96 -10.10 7.73
CA VAL A 23 -23.37 -9.22 6.61
C VAL A 23 -24.04 -10.09 5.56
N GLY A 24 -25.33 -9.89 5.36
CA GLY A 24 -26.07 -10.43 4.21
C GLY A 24 -25.61 -9.79 2.88
N PRO A 25 -25.91 -10.38 1.72
CA PRO A 25 -25.52 -9.86 0.42
C PRO A 25 -26.08 -8.44 0.23
N ALA A 26 -25.23 -7.53 -0.23
CA ALA A 26 -25.62 -6.16 -0.53
C ALA A 26 -26.62 -6.14 -1.70
N PRO A 27 -27.66 -5.30 -1.65
CA PRO A 27 -28.57 -5.13 -2.78
C PRO A 27 -27.84 -4.48 -3.96
N ASP A 28 -28.00 -5.05 -5.14
CA ASP A 28 -27.59 -4.46 -6.41
C ASP A 28 -28.22 -3.07 -6.59
N ASN A 29 -27.42 -2.13 -7.10
CA ASN A 29 -27.78 -0.78 -7.50
C ASN A 29 -28.13 0.23 -6.39
N ALA A 30 -27.10 0.82 -5.78
CA ALA A 30 -27.18 2.17 -5.26
C ALA A 30 -25.84 2.89 -5.47
N GLN A 31 -25.70 3.60 -6.56
CA GLN A 31 -24.73 4.68 -6.69
C GLN A 31 -25.12 5.75 -5.67
N ARG A 32 -24.56 5.67 -4.46
CA ARG A 32 -24.69 6.74 -3.47
C ARG A 32 -23.57 7.74 -3.68
N LEU A 33 -23.92 8.91 -4.16
CA LEU A 33 -23.10 10.11 -4.03
C LEU A 33 -22.79 10.32 -2.53
N ILE A 34 -21.52 10.56 -2.20
CA ILE A 34 -21.14 10.92 -0.83
C ILE A 34 -21.60 12.37 -0.62
N PRO A 35 -22.45 12.65 0.39
CA PRO A 35 -22.92 14.01 0.60
C PRO A 35 -21.75 14.92 1.00
N VAL A 36 -21.58 16.01 0.28
CA VAL A 36 -20.67 17.09 0.68
C VAL A 36 -21.39 17.92 1.74
N PRO A 37 -20.75 18.32 2.86
CA PRO A 37 -21.36 19.21 3.82
C PRO A 37 -21.69 20.55 3.15
N VAL A 38 -22.98 20.83 2.97
CA VAL A 38 -23.45 22.14 2.54
C VAL A 38 -23.58 23.01 3.80
N PRO A 39 -23.13 24.28 3.81
CA PRO A 39 -23.44 25.18 4.90
C PRO A 39 -24.95 25.26 5.17
N ASP A 40 -25.37 25.27 6.42
CA ASP A 40 -26.75 25.18 6.92
C ASP A 40 -27.70 26.33 6.50
N THR A 41 -27.33 27.11 5.51
CA THR A 41 -28.06 28.30 5.05
C THR A 41 -28.79 28.14 3.71
N ALA A 42 -28.80 26.93 3.12
CA ALA A 42 -29.58 26.69 1.90
C ALA A 42 -31.07 26.55 2.24
N PRO A 43 -31.99 27.25 1.54
CA PRO A 43 -33.42 27.09 1.74
C PRO A 43 -33.83 25.63 1.48
N PRO A 44 -34.91 25.12 2.15
CA PRO A 44 -35.39 23.79 1.89
C PRO A 44 -35.85 23.67 0.45
N GLY A 45 -35.08 22.96 -0.37
CA GLY A 45 -35.32 22.88 -1.81
C GLY A 45 -34.30 22.04 -2.53
N PHE A 46 -34.06 22.37 -3.77
CA PHE A 46 -33.11 21.70 -4.62
C PHE A 46 -31.71 22.28 -4.39
N ARG A 47 -30.69 21.43 -4.62
CA ARG A 47 -29.29 21.84 -4.70
C ARG A 47 -28.63 21.15 -5.89
N ILE A 48 -27.53 21.71 -6.35
CA ILE A 48 -26.66 21.11 -7.34
C ILE A 48 -25.58 20.31 -6.62
N GLU A 49 -25.53 19.01 -6.87
CA GLU A 49 -24.41 18.16 -6.48
C GLU A 49 -23.58 17.81 -7.70
N TRP A 50 -22.26 17.73 -7.51
CA TRP A 50 -21.37 17.40 -8.60
C TRP A 50 -20.13 16.65 -8.09
N GLU A 51 -19.53 15.87 -9.00
CA GLU A 51 -18.30 15.17 -8.71
C GLU A 51 -17.41 15.03 -9.95
N VAL A 52 -16.09 14.99 -9.74
CA VAL A 52 -15.15 14.63 -10.79
C VAL A 52 -15.23 13.13 -11.02
N LYS A 53 -15.46 12.70 -12.26
CA LYS A 53 -15.53 11.29 -12.63
C LYS A 53 -14.13 10.70 -12.75
N ASN A 54 -13.99 9.44 -12.28
CA ASN A 54 -12.69 8.74 -12.27
C ASN A 54 -11.54 9.63 -11.77
N ARG A 55 -11.75 10.27 -10.65
CA ARG A 55 -10.89 11.31 -10.08
C ARG A 55 -9.55 10.80 -9.53
N PHE A 56 -9.35 9.47 -9.37
CA PHE A 56 -8.03 8.89 -9.13
C PHE A 56 -7.37 8.53 -10.46
N ARG A 57 -6.52 9.40 -10.95
CA ARG A 57 -6.08 9.40 -12.34
C ARG A 57 -5.12 8.28 -12.73
N LEU A 58 -4.57 7.54 -11.77
CA LEU A 58 -3.77 6.35 -12.05
C LEU A 58 -4.60 5.21 -12.66
N PHE A 59 -5.89 5.09 -12.31
CA PHE A 59 -6.76 4.04 -12.81
C PHE A 59 -7.33 4.41 -14.19
N LYS A 60 -7.24 3.50 -15.15
CA LYS A 60 -7.85 3.66 -16.47
C LYS A 60 -9.35 3.48 -16.45
N ASN A 61 -9.82 2.52 -15.65
CA ASN A 61 -11.21 2.11 -15.63
C ASN A 61 -11.96 2.76 -14.46
N GLU A 62 -13.12 3.33 -14.75
CA GLU A 62 -14.02 3.84 -13.72
C GLU A 62 -14.49 2.73 -12.76
N ALA A 63 -14.74 1.52 -13.27
CA ALA A 63 -15.17 0.38 -12.45
C ALA A 63 -14.16 0.03 -11.34
N ASP A 64 -12.85 0.16 -11.61
CA ASP A 64 -11.82 -0.07 -10.60
C ASP A 64 -11.87 0.98 -9.49
N PHE A 65 -12.13 2.24 -9.83
CA PHE A 65 -12.31 3.30 -8.85
C PHE A 65 -13.60 3.08 -8.03
N GLN A 66 -14.72 2.77 -8.69
CA GLN A 66 -16.00 2.56 -8.03
C GLN A 66 -16.00 1.36 -7.08
N ARG A 67 -15.22 0.30 -7.35
CA ARG A 67 -15.00 -0.81 -6.42
C ARG A 67 -14.43 -0.33 -5.09
N HIS A 68 -13.47 0.59 -5.13
CA HIS A 68 -12.88 1.18 -3.92
C HIS A 68 -13.83 2.15 -3.22
N VAL A 69 -14.61 2.94 -3.98
CA VAL A 69 -15.66 3.80 -3.42
C VAL A 69 -16.69 2.95 -2.65
N ALA A 70 -17.16 1.84 -3.25
CA ALA A 70 -18.12 0.93 -2.61
C ALA A 70 -17.57 0.26 -1.35
N ALA A 71 -16.26 0.00 -1.31
CA ALA A 71 -15.59 -0.54 -0.13
C ALA A 71 -15.37 0.52 0.97
N SER A 72 -15.31 1.79 0.62
CA SER A 72 -15.15 2.89 1.58
C SER A 72 -16.50 3.27 2.20
N ARG A 73 -16.57 3.30 3.53
CA ARG A 73 -17.76 3.72 4.29
C ARG A 73 -17.48 4.89 5.23
N GLY A 74 -16.36 5.61 5.01
CA GLY A 74 -15.92 6.69 5.89
C GLY A 74 -15.26 6.22 7.20
N ASP A 75 -15.04 4.93 7.35
CA ASP A 75 -14.45 4.29 8.52
C ASP A 75 -12.96 3.93 8.35
N GLY A 76 -12.31 4.52 7.35
CA GLY A 76 -10.87 4.44 7.10
C GLY A 76 -10.45 3.44 6.03
N VAL A 77 -9.17 3.54 5.66
CA VAL A 77 -8.55 2.72 4.62
C VAL A 77 -8.39 1.27 5.09
N LEU A 78 -8.07 1.06 6.36
CA LEU A 78 -7.93 -0.27 6.95
C LEU A 78 -9.25 -1.06 6.90
N ALA A 79 -10.35 -0.41 7.26
CA ALA A 79 -11.66 -1.04 7.20
C ALA A 79 -12.09 -1.35 5.76
N ALA A 80 -11.80 -0.45 4.83
CA ALA A 80 -12.02 -0.68 3.39
C ALA A 80 -11.16 -1.83 2.86
N GLU A 81 -9.88 -1.94 3.28
CA GLU A 81 -8.98 -3.04 2.91
C GLU A 81 -9.56 -4.40 3.32
N ARG A 82 -10.05 -4.50 4.56
CA ARG A 82 -10.65 -5.74 5.05
C ARG A 82 -11.87 -6.16 4.23
N ARG A 83 -12.72 -5.19 3.82
CA ARG A 83 -13.86 -5.48 2.93
C ARG A 83 -13.41 -5.95 1.54
N LEU A 84 -12.42 -5.31 0.96
CA LEU A 84 -11.84 -5.72 -0.33
C LEU A 84 -11.17 -7.09 -0.24
N ALA A 85 -10.46 -7.37 0.84
CA ALA A 85 -9.85 -8.67 1.09
C ALA A 85 -10.90 -9.79 1.16
N LEU A 86 -11.99 -9.58 1.89
CA LEU A 86 -13.11 -10.52 1.97
C LEU A 86 -13.80 -10.71 0.62
N ALA A 87 -14.06 -9.63 -0.12
CA ALA A 87 -14.68 -9.69 -1.44
C ALA A 87 -13.83 -10.44 -2.48
N SER A 88 -12.50 -10.50 -2.28
CA SER A 88 -11.56 -11.23 -3.14
C SER A 88 -11.15 -12.60 -2.58
N ASP A 89 -11.86 -13.15 -1.61
CA ASP A 89 -11.54 -14.39 -0.92
C ASP A 89 -10.09 -14.42 -0.37
N GLY A 90 -9.57 -13.29 0.08
CA GLY A 90 -8.19 -13.16 0.56
C GLY A 90 -7.12 -13.42 -0.51
N ARG A 91 -7.48 -13.50 -1.79
CA ARG A 91 -6.54 -13.72 -2.90
C ARG A 91 -5.95 -12.42 -3.47
N GLY A 92 -6.50 -11.28 -3.06
CA GLY A 92 -6.05 -9.95 -3.44
C GLY A 92 -6.91 -9.28 -4.50
N TRP A 93 -7.37 -8.08 -4.19
CA TRP A 93 -8.26 -7.27 -5.05
C TRP A 93 -7.53 -6.65 -6.25
N ALA A 94 -6.20 -6.46 -6.17
CA ALA A 94 -5.40 -5.83 -7.22
C ALA A 94 -5.09 -6.75 -8.41
N ARG A 95 -5.39 -8.05 -8.30
CA ARG A 95 -4.97 -9.09 -9.24
C ARG A 95 -5.29 -8.78 -10.70
N GLU A 96 -6.45 -8.20 -10.98
CA GLU A 96 -6.92 -7.90 -12.34
C GLU A 96 -6.59 -6.48 -12.78
N MET A 97 -6.11 -5.64 -11.86
CA MET A 97 -5.84 -4.23 -12.12
C MET A 97 -4.42 -3.96 -12.63
N VAL A 98 -3.51 -4.89 -12.41
CA VAL A 98 -2.06 -4.72 -12.64
C VAL A 98 -1.68 -4.28 -14.06
N ASP A 99 -2.51 -4.59 -15.06
CA ASP A 99 -2.30 -4.22 -16.46
C ASP A 99 -3.14 -3.00 -16.90
N ASN A 100 -4.00 -2.49 -16.02
CA ASN A 100 -4.99 -1.46 -16.33
C ASN A 100 -4.68 -0.11 -15.68
N LEU A 101 -3.39 0.26 -15.61
CA LEU A 101 -2.93 1.50 -15.01
C LEU A 101 -2.37 2.46 -16.06
N CYS A 102 -2.50 3.76 -15.81
CA CYS A 102 -1.91 4.79 -16.68
C CYS A 102 -0.38 4.76 -16.69
N VAL A 103 0.23 4.44 -15.56
CA VAL A 103 1.69 4.20 -15.47
C VAL A 103 1.92 2.72 -15.69
N ASP A 104 2.71 2.38 -16.69
CA ASP A 104 2.98 0.98 -17.07
C ASP A 104 3.97 0.29 -16.12
N GLN A 105 4.26 -0.98 -16.42
CA GLN A 105 5.14 -1.82 -15.61
C GLN A 105 6.60 -1.32 -15.55
N SER A 106 7.04 -0.49 -16.50
CA SER A 106 8.37 0.13 -16.46
C SER A 106 8.45 1.23 -15.37
N GLY A 107 7.30 1.66 -14.86
CA GLY A 107 7.18 2.76 -13.93
C GLY A 107 7.53 4.13 -14.53
N ARG A 108 7.59 4.22 -15.85
CA ARG A 108 7.76 5.49 -16.55
C ARG A 108 6.45 6.27 -16.54
N ILE A 109 6.50 7.51 -16.13
CA ILE A 109 5.33 8.39 -16.16
C ILE A 109 5.03 8.74 -17.62
N PRO A 110 3.82 8.42 -18.12
CA PRO A 110 3.45 8.72 -19.50
C PRO A 110 3.06 10.19 -19.65
N GLU A 111 3.24 10.75 -20.82
CA GLU A 111 2.68 12.06 -21.17
C GLU A 111 1.15 11.98 -21.33
N PHE A 112 0.66 10.90 -21.92
CA PHE A 112 -0.76 10.67 -22.15
C PHE A 112 -1.20 9.31 -21.61
N CYS A 113 -2.45 9.26 -21.14
CA CYS A 113 -3.12 8.04 -20.73
C CYS A 113 -4.42 7.88 -21.52
N GLN A 114 -4.72 6.63 -21.94
CA GLN A 114 -5.99 6.29 -22.54
C GLN A 114 -6.98 5.92 -21.42
N ARG A 115 -8.05 6.71 -21.25
CA ARG A 115 -9.06 6.51 -20.22
C ARG A 115 -10.46 6.69 -20.81
N GLY A 116 -11.35 5.74 -20.55
CA GLY A 116 -12.73 5.83 -21.06
C GLY A 116 -12.87 6.00 -22.58
N GLY A 117 -11.88 5.52 -23.35
CA GLY A 117 -11.83 5.71 -24.81
C GLY A 117 -11.16 7.02 -25.26
N GLU A 118 -10.87 7.94 -24.36
CA GLU A 118 -10.25 9.24 -24.64
C GLU A 118 -8.76 9.24 -24.27
N ARG A 119 -7.97 10.00 -25.03
CA ARG A 119 -6.56 10.26 -24.75
C ARG A 119 -6.43 11.58 -24.01
N GLU A 120 -6.01 11.52 -22.74
CA GLU A 120 -5.81 12.71 -21.92
C GLU A 120 -4.37 12.87 -21.47
N ASN A 121 -3.92 14.10 -21.20
CA ASN A 121 -2.62 14.34 -20.59
C ASN A 121 -2.65 13.86 -19.15
N TYR A 122 -1.66 13.01 -18.76
CA TYR A 122 -1.62 12.44 -17.43
C TYR A 122 -1.18 13.45 -16.37
N MET A 123 -0.20 14.29 -16.69
CA MET A 123 0.44 15.19 -15.74
C MET A 123 -0.25 16.54 -15.62
N ALA A 124 -0.79 17.04 -16.71
CA ALA A 124 -1.43 18.37 -16.78
C ALA A 124 -2.64 18.31 -17.74
N PRO A 125 -3.77 17.74 -17.30
CA PRO A 125 -4.98 17.70 -18.10
C PRO A 125 -5.54 19.10 -18.32
N ALA A 126 -6.08 19.34 -19.52
CA ALA A 126 -6.70 20.61 -19.86
C ALA A 126 -8.06 20.79 -19.19
N ASP A 127 -8.76 19.68 -18.98
CA ASP A 127 -10.09 19.64 -18.39
C ASP A 127 -10.39 18.28 -17.74
N TYR A 128 -11.44 18.22 -16.94
CA TYR A 128 -11.86 17.05 -16.17
C TYR A 128 -13.31 16.68 -16.49
N PRO A 129 -13.66 15.39 -16.66
CA PRO A 129 -15.04 14.94 -16.74
C PRO A 129 -15.71 15.12 -15.38
N VAL A 130 -16.85 15.82 -15.39
CA VAL A 130 -17.65 16.10 -14.19
C VAL A 130 -19.06 15.60 -14.42
N GLY A 131 -19.65 14.93 -13.43
CA GLY A 131 -21.08 14.61 -13.38
C GLY A 131 -21.78 15.60 -12.47
N VAL A 132 -22.94 16.09 -12.89
CA VAL A 132 -23.75 17.06 -12.16
C VAL A 132 -25.17 16.53 -12.02
N LEU A 133 -25.73 16.62 -10.81
CA LEU A 133 -27.06 16.12 -10.48
C LEU A 133 -27.89 17.18 -9.75
N ALA A 134 -29.20 17.14 -9.98
CA ALA A 134 -30.15 17.82 -9.11
C ALA A 134 -30.38 16.96 -7.85
N ALA A 135 -30.12 17.50 -6.68
CA ALA A 135 -30.31 16.83 -5.40
C ALA A 135 -31.36 17.55 -4.54
N GLY A 136 -31.97 16.82 -3.61
CA GLY A 136 -33.05 17.32 -2.77
C GLY A 136 -34.40 16.71 -3.13
N THR A 137 -35.49 17.36 -2.69
CA THR A 137 -36.85 16.86 -2.93
C THR A 137 -37.35 17.33 -4.32
N VAL A 138 -36.98 16.57 -5.37
CA VAL A 138 -37.43 16.83 -6.72
C VAL A 138 -38.77 16.12 -6.95
N PRO A 139 -39.84 16.81 -7.46
CA PRO A 139 -41.08 16.15 -7.80
C PRO A 139 -40.86 15.07 -8.87
N PRO A 140 -41.52 13.90 -8.76
CA PRO A 140 -41.45 12.87 -9.78
C PRO A 140 -41.85 13.42 -11.18
N GLY A 141 -41.03 13.14 -12.20
CA GLY A 141 -41.29 13.59 -13.58
C GLY A 141 -40.98 15.06 -13.82
N ALA A 142 -40.36 15.78 -12.89
CA ALA A 142 -39.91 17.16 -13.12
C ALA A 142 -38.82 17.21 -14.20
N SER A 143 -38.83 18.30 -14.98
CA SER A 143 -37.80 18.58 -15.98
C SER A 143 -36.81 19.60 -15.44
N CYS A 144 -35.53 19.30 -15.60
CA CYS A 144 -34.44 20.14 -15.18
C CYS A 144 -33.76 20.80 -16.38
N ALA A 145 -33.79 22.13 -16.43
CA ALA A 145 -33.09 22.92 -17.42
C ALA A 145 -31.77 23.44 -16.84
N TRP A 146 -30.68 22.95 -17.39
CA TRP A 146 -29.32 23.28 -16.96
C TRP A 146 -28.69 24.35 -17.86
N SER A 147 -27.94 25.26 -17.27
CA SER A 147 -27.10 26.23 -17.97
C SER A 147 -25.70 26.19 -17.34
N PHE A 148 -24.67 26.04 -18.18
CA PHE A 148 -23.26 26.01 -17.77
C PHE A 148 -22.53 27.16 -18.45
N ASP A 149 -21.96 28.07 -17.64
CA ASP A 149 -21.23 29.25 -18.09
C ASP A 149 -19.76 29.20 -17.67
N GLU A 150 -18.86 29.18 -18.64
CA GLU A 150 -17.40 29.23 -18.43
C GLU A 150 -16.83 30.67 -18.50
N GLY A 151 -17.68 31.67 -18.72
CA GLY A 151 -17.30 33.09 -18.79
C GLY A 151 -16.59 33.54 -20.08
N GLN A 152 -16.36 32.62 -21.03
CA GLN A 152 -15.63 32.92 -22.28
C GLN A 152 -16.40 32.57 -23.58
N SER A 153 -17.49 31.85 -23.47
CA SER A 153 -18.34 31.40 -24.58
C SER A 153 -19.80 31.52 -24.19
N ALA A 154 -20.71 31.37 -25.15
CA ALA A 154 -22.15 31.29 -24.84
C ALA A 154 -22.40 30.10 -23.89
N PRO A 155 -23.26 30.28 -22.86
CA PRO A 155 -23.61 29.20 -21.94
C PRO A 155 -24.13 27.97 -22.67
N ARG A 156 -23.72 26.79 -22.24
CA ARG A 156 -24.25 25.52 -22.73
C ARG A 156 -25.57 25.21 -22.02
N HIS A 157 -26.63 24.94 -22.76
CA HIS A 157 -27.93 24.58 -22.20
C HIS A 157 -28.26 23.12 -22.48
N VAL A 158 -28.80 22.42 -21.46
CA VAL A 158 -29.22 21.02 -21.53
C VAL A 158 -30.50 20.87 -20.71
N THR A 159 -31.53 20.21 -21.28
CA THR A 159 -32.76 19.87 -20.54
C THR A 159 -32.88 18.35 -20.48
N VAL A 160 -32.98 17.81 -19.26
CA VAL A 160 -33.10 16.38 -18.99
C VAL A 160 -34.08 16.14 -17.84
N PRO A 161 -34.56 14.91 -17.64
CA PRO A 161 -35.23 14.53 -16.41
C PRO A 161 -34.31 14.84 -15.21
N CYS A 162 -34.89 15.29 -14.09
CA CYS A 162 -34.08 15.73 -12.94
C CYS A 162 -33.29 14.60 -12.25
N GLU A 163 -33.68 13.36 -12.48
CA GLU A 163 -32.98 12.17 -11.99
C GLU A 163 -31.74 11.81 -12.83
N GLU A 164 -31.61 12.45 -14.02
CA GLU A 164 -30.53 12.15 -14.96
C GLU A 164 -29.27 12.97 -14.65
N GLU A 165 -28.12 12.30 -14.62
CA GLU A 165 -26.82 12.96 -14.47
C GLU A 165 -26.42 13.67 -15.79
N VAL A 166 -26.09 14.94 -15.67
CA VAL A 166 -25.50 15.70 -16.80
C VAL A 166 -23.98 15.59 -16.72
N ARG A 167 -23.37 15.16 -17.84
CA ARG A 167 -21.92 15.08 -17.96
C ARG A 167 -21.36 16.24 -18.78
N LEU A 168 -20.31 16.85 -18.25
CA LEU A 168 -19.60 17.94 -18.90
C LEU A 168 -18.10 17.83 -18.66
N ARG A 169 -17.31 18.62 -19.40
CA ARG A 169 -15.87 18.76 -19.14
C ARG A 169 -15.63 20.16 -18.59
N VAL A 170 -14.89 20.26 -17.48
CA VAL A 170 -14.61 21.49 -16.76
C VAL A 170 -13.10 21.72 -16.75
N ARG A 171 -12.68 22.94 -17.09
CA ARG A 171 -11.25 23.30 -17.10
C ARG A 171 -10.68 23.34 -15.68
N ALA A 172 -9.45 22.84 -15.54
CA ALA A 172 -8.75 22.88 -14.26
C ALA A 172 -8.64 24.30 -13.72
N GLY A 173 -8.93 24.48 -12.42
CA GLY A 173 -8.73 25.74 -11.69
C GLY A 173 -9.56 26.94 -12.18
N LYS A 174 -10.52 26.73 -13.11
CA LYS A 174 -11.44 27.78 -13.57
C LYS A 174 -12.86 27.44 -13.15
N PRO A 175 -13.60 28.39 -12.57
CA PRO A 175 -14.99 28.15 -12.21
C PRO A 175 -15.87 28.00 -13.47
N THR A 176 -16.74 27.01 -13.46
CA THR A 176 -17.88 26.90 -14.35
C THR A 176 -19.14 27.11 -13.53
N VAL A 177 -19.90 28.16 -13.82
CA VAL A 177 -21.16 28.42 -13.11
C VAL A 177 -22.24 27.51 -13.68
N ALA A 178 -22.73 26.59 -12.85
CA ALA A 178 -23.90 25.78 -13.17
C ALA A 178 -25.14 26.44 -12.60
N ALA A 179 -26.16 26.65 -13.46
CA ALA A 179 -27.50 27.05 -13.02
C ALA A 179 -28.50 25.98 -13.41
N LEU A 180 -29.41 25.68 -12.51
CA LEU A 180 -30.47 24.69 -12.66
C LEU A 180 -31.82 25.37 -12.45
N ASP A 181 -32.67 25.32 -13.44
CA ASP A 181 -34.09 25.72 -13.37
C ASP A 181 -34.95 24.44 -13.30
N VAL A 182 -35.66 24.27 -12.20
CA VAL A 182 -36.57 23.15 -11.97
C VAL A 182 -38.01 23.64 -12.18
N GLY A 183 -38.71 23.09 -13.18
CA GLY A 183 -40.12 23.34 -13.40
C GLY A 183 -40.97 22.59 -12.36
N LEU A 184 -41.80 23.34 -11.62
CA LEU A 184 -42.70 22.79 -10.62
C LEU A 184 -44.08 22.48 -11.21
N PRO A 185 -44.87 21.55 -10.61
CA PRO A 185 -46.19 21.18 -11.10
C PRO A 185 -47.21 22.33 -11.14
N ASP A 186 -46.99 23.38 -10.34
CA ASP A 186 -47.81 24.60 -10.32
C ASP A 186 -47.50 25.59 -11.47
N GLY A 187 -46.58 25.23 -12.36
CA GLY A 187 -46.11 26.06 -13.46
C GLY A 187 -45.06 27.10 -13.09
N THR A 188 -44.63 27.17 -11.83
CA THR A 188 -43.50 28.00 -11.41
C THR A 188 -42.16 27.30 -11.66
N ALA A 189 -41.07 28.06 -11.69
CA ALA A 189 -39.74 27.53 -11.79
C ALA A 189 -38.89 28.01 -10.60
N GLN A 190 -38.08 27.11 -10.06
CA GLN A 190 -37.11 27.45 -9.03
C GLN A 190 -35.70 27.34 -9.59
N ARG A 191 -34.88 28.37 -9.36
CA ARG A 191 -33.49 28.43 -9.84
C ARG A 191 -32.51 28.25 -8.67
N VAL A 192 -31.52 27.38 -8.87
CA VAL A 192 -30.36 27.25 -7.99
C VAL A 192 -29.08 27.34 -8.81
N THR A 193 -27.99 27.81 -8.20
CA THR A 193 -26.69 27.94 -8.85
C THR A 193 -25.59 27.33 -7.98
N ALA A 194 -24.52 26.85 -8.63
CA ALA A 194 -23.32 26.38 -7.96
C ALA A 194 -22.09 26.64 -8.83
N ASP A 195 -20.97 26.91 -8.19
CA ASP A 195 -19.68 27.00 -8.86
C ASP A 195 -19.02 25.62 -8.88
N ILE A 196 -18.72 25.13 -10.08
CA ILE A 196 -17.99 23.91 -10.30
C ILE A 196 -16.51 24.27 -10.46
N VAL A 197 -15.69 24.00 -9.43
CA VAL A 197 -14.25 24.28 -9.42
C VAL A 197 -13.48 23.01 -9.10
N VAL A 198 -12.92 22.37 -10.13
CA VAL A 198 -12.11 21.18 -9.94
C VAL A 198 -10.74 21.54 -9.35
N LYS A 199 -10.45 21.00 -8.19
CA LYS A 199 -9.11 21.07 -7.59
C LYS A 199 -8.26 19.91 -8.10
N ASP A 200 -7.18 20.22 -8.80
CA ASP A 200 -6.24 19.24 -9.34
C ASP A 200 -5.02 19.13 -8.41
N VAL A 201 -4.78 17.95 -7.88
CA VAL A 201 -3.72 17.66 -6.90
C VAL A 201 -2.71 16.69 -7.50
N LEU A 202 -1.43 17.04 -7.40
CA LEU A 202 -0.30 16.23 -7.85
C LEU A 202 0.52 15.75 -6.66
N ILE A 203 0.49 14.45 -6.39
CA ILE A 203 1.18 13.80 -5.26
C ILE A 203 2.29 12.88 -5.79
N ALA A 204 3.51 13.03 -5.30
CA ALA A 204 4.59 12.08 -5.55
C ALA A 204 4.78 11.14 -4.37
N GLY A 205 4.83 9.83 -4.64
CA GLY A 205 5.23 8.81 -3.69
C GLY A 205 6.67 8.39 -3.94
N MET A 206 7.56 8.60 -2.98
CA MET A 206 8.99 8.37 -3.07
C MET A 206 9.49 7.57 -1.86
N GLY A 207 10.64 6.93 -2.01
CA GLY A 207 11.30 6.23 -0.91
C GLY A 207 11.72 4.81 -1.21
N ASP A 208 11.76 3.99 -0.17
CA ASP A 208 12.29 2.64 -0.17
C ASP A 208 11.21 1.54 -0.40
N SER A 209 11.46 0.35 0.10
CA SER A 209 10.57 -0.81 -0.04
C SER A 209 9.24 -0.65 0.72
N ILE A 210 9.25 0.00 1.88
CA ILE A 210 8.01 0.30 2.62
C ILE A 210 7.15 1.28 1.80
N ALA A 211 7.76 2.29 1.22
CA ALA A 211 7.07 3.24 0.35
C ALA A 211 6.54 2.57 -0.93
N ALA A 212 7.26 1.60 -1.49
CA ALA A 212 6.89 0.87 -2.69
C ALA A 212 5.75 -0.15 -2.47
N GLY A 213 5.56 -0.66 -1.26
CA GLY A 213 4.60 -1.73 -0.95
C GLY A 213 5.18 -3.14 -1.08
N GLU A 214 6.50 -3.30 -0.86
CA GLU A 214 7.20 -4.59 -0.88
C GLU A 214 6.48 -5.63 -0.01
N GLY A 215 6.53 -6.89 -0.43
CA GLY A 215 5.85 -8.00 0.25
C GLY A 215 4.39 -8.19 -0.14
N ASN A 216 3.84 -7.30 -0.98
CA ASN A 216 2.44 -7.36 -1.41
C ASN A 216 2.33 -7.34 -2.94
N PRO A 217 2.69 -8.41 -3.65
CA PRO A 217 2.51 -8.47 -5.10
C PRO A 217 1.04 -8.26 -5.45
N ASP A 218 0.76 -7.46 -6.48
CA ASP A 218 -0.61 -7.17 -6.91
C ASP A 218 -1.36 -8.44 -7.34
N ARG A 219 -0.60 -9.40 -7.84
CA ARG A 219 -1.04 -10.78 -8.01
C ARG A 219 -0.07 -11.69 -7.25
N ALA A 220 -0.54 -12.33 -6.19
CA ALA A 220 0.22 -13.35 -5.48
C ALA A 220 0.41 -14.59 -6.35
N VAL A 221 1.41 -15.40 -6.04
CA VAL A 221 1.63 -16.66 -6.74
C VAL A 221 0.40 -17.56 -6.61
N ALA A 222 0.01 -18.21 -7.71
CA ALA A 222 -1.05 -19.22 -7.69
C ALA A 222 -0.44 -20.54 -7.24
N LEU A 223 -0.74 -20.94 -6.00
CA LEU A 223 -0.30 -22.20 -5.43
C LEU A 223 -1.18 -23.35 -5.94
N ASP A 224 -0.54 -24.46 -6.25
CA ASP A 224 -1.16 -25.69 -6.77
C ASP A 224 -0.85 -26.86 -5.83
N ASP A 225 -1.73 -27.86 -5.79
CA ASP A 225 -1.53 -29.07 -4.99
C ASP A 225 -0.35 -29.93 -5.48
N GLY A 226 0.01 -29.84 -6.77
CA GLY A 226 1.18 -30.47 -7.34
C GLY A 226 2.49 -29.75 -7.02
N GLY A 227 2.40 -28.60 -6.36
CA GLY A 227 3.51 -27.73 -6.03
C GLY A 227 3.53 -26.46 -6.88
N PHE A 228 4.66 -25.82 -6.93
CA PHE A 228 4.86 -24.57 -7.66
C PHE A 228 6.33 -24.37 -8.00
N CYS A 229 6.60 -23.40 -8.87
CA CYS A 229 7.94 -23.08 -9.31
C CYS A 229 8.34 -21.68 -8.90
N TYR A 230 9.58 -21.56 -8.42
CA TYR A 230 10.18 -20.26 -8.19
C TYR A 230 10.55 -19.59 -9.49
N ARG A 231 10.32 -18.31 -9.57
CA ARG A 231 10.89 -17.49 -10.61
C ARG A 231 12.30 -17.07 -10.23
N ARG A 232 13.22 -17.23 -11.17
CA ARG A 232 14.57 -16.70 -11.02
C ARG A 232 14.52 -15.17 -10.98
N PHE A 233 15.17 -14.60 -9.98
CA PHE A 233 15.35 -13.17 -9.86
C PHE A 233 16.18 -12.63 -11.03
N LEU A 234 15.73 -11.55 -11.66
CA LEU A 234 16.36 -11.01 -12.87
C LEU A 234 16.49 -12.03 -14.03
N ALA A 235 15.72 -13.09 -14.05
CA ALA A 235 15.64 -13.94 -15.21
C ALA A 235 15.19 -13.14 -16.45
N GLY A 236 15.80 -13.41 -17.59
CA GLY A 236 15.42 -12.78 -18.85
C GLY A 236 13.97 -13.07 -19.26
N SER A 237 13.58 -12.59 -20.43
CA SER A 237 12.21 -12.73 -20.96
C SER A 237 11.69 -14.16 -21.05
N THR A 238 12.57 -15.15 -21.05
CA THR A 238 12.22 -16.58 -21.05
C THR A 238 11.91 -17.12 -19.67
N SER A 239 12.03 -16.29 -18.63
CA SER A 239 11.68 -16.61 -17.25
C SER A 239 12.08 -18.03 -16.88
N GLU A 240 13.26 -18.17 -16.32
CA GLU A 240 13.69 -19.48 -15.81
C GLU A 240 12.93 -19.77 -14.51
N TYR A 241 12.25 -20.89 -14.48
CA TYR A 241 11.54 -21.37 -13.31
C TYR A 241 12.26 -22.58 -12.74
N PHE A 242 12.34 -22.63 -11.43
CA PHE A 242 13.06 -23.68 -10.74
C PHE A 242 12.13 -24.32 -9.71
N ARG A 243 12.17 -25.63 -9.66
CA ARG A 243 11.65 -26.38 -8.55
C ARG A 243 12.65 -26.27 -7.41
N PRO A 244 12.27 -25.79 -6.23
CA PRO A 244 13.14 -25.81 -5.10
C PRO A 244 13.40 -27.25 -4.69
N GLY A 245 14.66 -27.62 -4.61
CA GLY A 245 15.10 -28.83 -3.97
C GLY A 245 15.74 -28.44 -2.65
N ARG A 246 15.91 -29.37 -1.74
CA ARG A 246 16.67 -29.16 -0.50
C ARG A 246 18.13 -28.85 -0.85
N ALA A 247 19.10 -29.19 0.00
CA ALA A 247 20.52 -28.90 -0.18
C ALA A 247 21.11 -29.19 -1.59
N ASN A 248 20.40 -29.92 -2.42
CA ASN A 248 20.77 -30.21 -3.81
C ASN A 248 20.07 -29.35 -4.86
N PHE A 249 19.53 -28.21 -4.48
CA PHE A 249 18.93 -27.28 -5.44
C PHE A 249 19.99 -26.79 -6.42
N ARG A 250 19.94 -27.25 -7.66
CA ARG A 250 20.92 -26.93 -8.71
C ARG A 250 20.36 -26.02 -9.79
N GLY A 251 19.33 -25.29 -9.52
CA GLY A 251 18.73 -24.40 -10.49
C GLY A 251 18.28 -25.09 -11.77
N SER A 252 17.82 -26.31 -11.67
CA SER A 252 17.31 -27.04 -12.84
C SER A 252 16.01 -26.43 -13.31
N LYS A 253 15.78 -26.41 -14.62
CA LYS A 253 14.50 -26.03 -15.23
C LYS A 253 13.45 -27.12 -15.02
N ALA A 254 13.33 -27.65 -13.79
CA ALA A 254 12.43 -28.74 -13.47
C ALA A 254 10.97 -28.43 -13.79
N CYS A 255 10.61 -27.16 -13.78
CA CYS A 255 9.27 -26.70 -14.08
C CYS A 255 8.94 -26.63 -15.57
N ASP A 256 9.94 -26.65 -16.46
CA ASP A 256 9.72 -26.74 -17.90
C ASP A 256 9.18 -28.12 -18.33
N GLN A 257 9.36 -29.14 -17.50
CA GLN A 257 8.92 -30.52 -17.77
C GLN A 257 7.53 -30.82 -17.19
N GLY A 258 6.80 -29.79 -16.71
CA GLY A 258 5.49 -29.96 -16.13
C GLY A 258 5.54 -30.44 -14.69
N PHE A 259 5.45 -29.52 -13.79
CA PHE A 259 5.35 -29.80 -12.36
C PHE A 259 3.95 -30.28 -11.99
N SER A 260 2.94 -29.61 -12.50
CA SER A 260 1.59 -30.13 -12.67
C SER A 260 1.49 -30.67 -14.09
N ALA A 261 0.93 -31.85 -14.27
CA ALA A 261 0.86 -32.52 -15.57
C ALA A 261 0.36 -31.54 -16.65
N GLY A 262 1.24 -31.15 -17.57
CA GLY A 262 0.93 -30.32 -18.72
C GLY A 262 1.30 -28.84 -18.66
N ASN A 263 1.83 -28.30 -17.57
CA ASN A 263 2.23 -26.89 -17.52
C ASN A 263 3.59 -26.66 -18.19
N THR A 264 3.65 -25.60 -19.01
CA THR A 264 4.87 -25.12 -19.66
C THR A 264 5.45 -23.91 -18.89
N SER A 265 6.68 -23.46 -19.24
CA SER A 265 7.24 -22.22 -18.69
C SER A 265 6.32 -20.99 -18.87
N ALA A 266 5.59 -20.93 -20.00
CA ALA A 266 4.64 -19.86 -20.27
C ALA A 266 3.43 -19.92 -19.32
N ASP A 267 3.00 -21.11 -18.90
CA ASP A 267 1.91 -21.26 -17.95
C ASP A 267 2.36 -20.86 -16.54
N TRP A 268 3.57 -21.23 -16.15
CA TRP A 268 4.17 -20.79 -14.89
C TRP A 268 4.32 -19.27 -14.81
N ALA A 269 4.63 -18.60 -15.93
CA ALA A 269 4.66 -17.14 -15.99
C ALA A 269 3.32 -16.50 -15.61
N LYS A 270 2.20 -17.14 -15.96
CA LYS A 270 0.85 -16.67 -15.59
C LYS A 270 0.54 -16.91 -14.12
N LEU A 271 1.13 -17.94 -13.51
CA LEU A 271 0.87 -18.35 -12.12
C LEU A 271 1.80 -17.62 -11.12
N ASN A 272 2.83 -16.98 -11.61
CA ASN A 272 3.84 -16.31 -10.81
C ASN A 272 3.32 -15.06 -10.09
N ALA A 273 3.96 -14.70 -9.00
CA ALA A 273 3.72 -13.42 -8.34
C ALA A 273 4.06 -12.26 -9.27
N ARG A 274 3.28 -11.20 -9.20
CA ARG A 274 3.46 -10.05 -10.06
C ARG A 274 3.19 -8.77 -9.32
N TRP A 275 4.18 -7.89 -9.29
CA TRP A 275 4.02 -6.50 -8.90
C TRP A 275 3.68 -5.67 -10.13
N TRP A 276 2.88 -4.63 -9.95
CA TRP A 276 2.62 -3.67 -11.00
C TRP A 276 3.94 -3.16 -11.64
N SER A 277 4.95 -2.79 -10.84
CA SER A 277 6.29 -2.52 -11.34
C SER A 277 7.28 -3.53 -10.76
N ALA A 278 7.61 -4.56 -11.53
CA ALA A 278 8.50 -5.63 -11.11
C ALA A 278 9.91 -5.13 -10.79
N THR A 279 10.41 -4.14 -11.52
CA THR A 279 11.77 -3.62 -11.33
C THR A 279 11.98 -2.91 -10.00
N CYS A 280 10.91 -2.37 -9.42
CA CYS A 280 10.91 -1.67 -8.13
C CYS A 280 10.01 -2.32 -7.08
N HIS A 281 9.35 -3.45 -7.38
CA HIS A 281 8.34 -4.07 -6.52
C HIS A 281 7.28 -3.08 -6.02
N ARG A 282 6.82 -2.18 -6.91
CA ARG A 282 5.72 -1.27 -6.57
C ARG A 282 4.41 -2.02 -6.60
N SER A 283 3.61 -1.76 -5.58
CA SER A 283 2.33 -2.41 -5.37
C SER A 283 1.19 -1.42 -5.18
N LEU A 284 0.00 -1.77 -5.66
CA LEU A 284 -1.25 -1.06 -5.41
C LEU A 284 -1.65 -1.09 -3.92
N TYR A 285 -1.07 -2.02 -3.15
CA TYR A 285 -1.26 -2.11 -1.70
C TYR A 285 -0.39 -1.12 -0.91
N GLY A 286 0.60 -0.48 -1.53
CA GLY A 286 1.48 0.48 -0.87
C GLY A 286 0.73 1.66 -0.24
N TYR A 287 1.11 2.09 0.98
CA TYR A 287 0.39 3.10 1.75
C TYR A 287 0.28 4.44 1.02
N GLN A 288 1.29 4.82 0.23
CA GLN A 288 1.32 6.09 -0.49
C GLN A 288 0.20 6.16 -1.54
N LEU A 289 0.07 5.12 -2.34
CA LEU A 289 -1.00 4.99 -3.31
C LEU A 289 -2.36 4.95 -2.62
N ARG A 290 -2.46 4.19 -1.52
CA ARG A 290 -3.70 4.04 -0.75
C ARG A 290 -4.16 5.37 -0.13
N ALA A 291 -3.24 6.18 0.39
CA ALA A 291 -3.55 7.52 0.90
C ALA A 291 -4.02 8.45 -0.22
N ALA A 292 -3.36 8.44 -1.38
CA ALA A 292 -3.78 9.24 -2.54
C ALA A 292 -5.14 8.79 -3.11
N LEU A 293 -5.40 7.49 -3.15
CA LEU A 293 -6.69 6.93 -3.57
C LEU A 293 -7.81 7.28 -2.58
N ALA A 294 -7.55 7.14 -1.28
CA ALA A 294 -8.51 7.49 -0.24
C ALA A 294 -8.88 8.98 -0.29
N LEU A 295 -7.90 9.86 -0.49
CA LEU A 295 -8.15 11.27 -0.72
C LEU A 295 -9.11 11.51 -1.89
N ALA A 296 -8.87 10.83 -3.03
CA ALA A 296 -9.77 10.93 -4.19
C ALA A 296 -11.19 10.41 -3.89
N ILE A 297 -11.32 9.38 -3.06
CA ILE A 297 -12.63 8.85 -2.65
C ILE A 297 -13.36 9.83 -1.73
N GLU A 298 -12.66 10.38 -0.74
CA GLU A 298 -13.23 11.29 0.26
C GLU A 298 -13.63 12.65 -0.33
N GLN A 299 -12.95 13.09 -1.39
CA GLN A 299 -13.05 14.46 -1.94
C GLN A 299 -13.61 14.43 -3.36
N PRO A 300 -14.94 14.52 -3.53
CA PRO A 300 -15.58 14.39 -4.85
C PRO A 300 -15.20 15.49 -5.84
N HIS A 301 -14.74 16.63 -5.36
CA HIS A 301 -14.34 17.79 -6.17
C HIS A 301 -12.85 17.85 -6.50
N VAL A 302 -12.09 16.82 -6.10
CA VAL A 302 -10.64 16.77 -6.25
C VAL A 302 -10.24 15.68 -7.23
N ALA A 303 -9.47 16.02 -8.24
CA ALA A 303 -8.78 15.08 -9.10
C ALA A 303 -7.37 14.84 -8.55
N VAL A 304 -6.98 13.57 -8.36
CA VAL A 304 -5.68 13.21 -7.81
C VAL A 304 -4.82 12.53 -8.87
N THR A 305 -3.73 13.19 -9.24
CA THR A 305 -2.65 12.60 -10.05
C THR A 305 -1.56 12.08 -9.12
N PHE A 306 -1.25 10.79 -9.19
CA PHE A 306 -0.26 10.14 -8.33
C PHE A 306 0.98 9.71 -9.13
N LEU A 307 2.17 10.09 -8.65
CA LEU A 307 3.46 9.71 -9.21
C LEU A 307 4.13 8.63 -8.35
N PRO A 308 4.04 7.36 -8.72
CA PRO A 308 4.64 6.27 -7.97
C PRO A 308 6.13 6.14 -8.31
N LEU A 309 7.00 6.75 -7.54
CA LEU A 309 8.44 6.77 -7.79
C LEU A 309 9.25 5.89 -6.83
N ALA A 310 8.68 5.49 -5.68
CA ALA A 310 9.35 4.64 -4.70
C ALA A 310 9.90 3.35 -5.33
N CYS A 311 11.03 2.85 -4.81
CA CYS A 311 11.68 1.66 -5.35
C CYS A 311 12.33 0.83 -4.25
N SER A 312 11.95 -0.45 -4.16
CA SER A 312 12.48 -1.38 -3.15
C SER A 312 13.98 -1.48 -3.17
N GLY A 313 14.59 -1.44 -1.99
CA GLY A 313 16.04 -1.46 -1.81
C GLY A 313 16.71 -0.09 -1.93
N SER A 314 15.95 0.99 -2.16
CA SER A 314 16.53 2.32 -2.24
C SER A 314 17.13 2.78 -0.93
N THR A 315 18.37 3.26 -0.99
CA THR A 315 18.97 4.19 -0.05
C THR A 315 18.81 5.61 -0.56
N ILE A 316 19.18 6.60 0.24
CA ILE A 316 19.21 7.99 -0.22
C ILE A 316 20.23 8.16 -1.36
N ASP A 317 21.37 7.46 -1.29
CA ASP A 317 22.34 7.52 -2.38
C ASP A 317 21.91 6.68 -3.59
N LEU A 318 21.69 5.37 -3.42
CA LEU A 318 21.27 4.47 -4.50
C LEU A 318 19.75 4.36 -4.54
N GLY A 319 19.18 4.53 -5.69
CA GLY A 319 17.74 4.53 -5.93
C GLY A 319 17.10 5.90 -5.80
N PHE A 320 17.44 6.70 -4.80
CA PHE A 320 16.90 8.06 -4.71
C PHE A 320 17.68 9.05 -5.59
N PHE A 321 19.00 9.19 -5.43
CA PHE A 321 19.83 10.09 -6.24
C PHE A 321 20.49 9.42 -7.44
N ASN A 322 20.96 8.19 -7.28
CA ASN A 322 21.64 7.44 -8.32
C ASN A 322 20.79 6.23 -8.77
N SER A 323 21.17 5.60 -9.88
CA SER A 323 20.48 4.40 -10.35
C SER A 323 20.57 3.26 -9.35
N LEU A 324 19.55 2.40 -9.35
CA LEU A 324 19.46 1.22 -8.51
C LEU A 324 19.29 -0.04 -9.38
N ARG A 325 19.92 -1.13 -8.98
CA ARG A 325 19.67 -2.43 -9.61
C ARG A 325 18.20 -2.80 -9.51
N ALA A 326 17.62 -3.23 -10.62
CA ALA A 326 16.23 -3.70 -10.65
C ALA A 326 16.04 -4.92 -9.74
N ARG A 327 14.90 -4.98 -9.09
CA ARG A 327 14.52 -6.14 -8.24
C ARG A 327 14.25 -7.37 -9.10
N GLU A 328 13.48 -7.19 -10.16
CA GLU A 328 13.10 -8.22 -11.11
C GLU A 328 12.97 -7.67 -12.52
N CYS A 329 12.98 -8.56 -13.50
CA CYS A 329 12.62 -8.20 -14.86
C CYS A 329 11.10 -8.09 -15.00
N PRO A 330 10.59 -7.12 -15.78
CA PRO A 330 9.18 -7.10 -16.13
C PRO A 330 8.83 -8.35 -16.95
N PRO A 331 7.61 -8.87 -16.80
CA PRO A 331 7.18 -10.07 -17.52
C PRO A 331 7.12 -9.87 -19.05
N THR A 332 7.05 -8.63 -19.50
CA THR A 332 7.08 -8.25 -20.92
C THR A 332 8.06 -7.10 -21.13
N GLY A 333 8.82 -7.12 -22.21
CA GLY A 333 9.79 -6.08 -22.56
C GLY A 333 11.24 -6.42 -22.20
N HIS A 334 12.11 -5.43 -22.32
CA HIS A 334 13.53 -5.60 -21.99
C HIS A 334 13.76 -5.54 -20.47
N CYS A 335 14.52 -6.50 -19.98
CA CYS A 335 15.04 -6.44 -18.62
C CYS A 335 16.15 -5.39 -18.55
N THR A 336 15.85 -4.27 -17.91
CA THR A 336 16.89 -3.29 -17.58
C THR A 336 17.46 -3.66 -16.21
N THR A 337 18.77 -3.88 -16.16
CA THR A 337 19.45 -4.22 -14.90
C THR A 337 19.51 -3.05 -13.92
N ASN A 338 19.36 -1.82 -14.41
CA ASN A 338 19.41 -0.61 -13.61
C ASN A 338 18.17 0.25 -13.83
N ASN A 339 17.49 0.61 -12.74
CA ASN A 339 16.44 1.61 -12.73
C ASN A 339 17.04 3.01 -12.63
N PRO A 340 16.56 3.99 -13.41
CA PRO A 340 16.89 5.39 -13.18
C PRO A 340 16.51 5.81 -11.75
N SER A 341 17.22 6.80 -11.23
CA SER A 341 16.95 7.34 -9.89
C SER A 341 15.55 7.96 -9.80
N GLN A 342 15.00 7.96 -8.58
CA GLN A 342 13.70 8.57 -8.31
C GLN A 342 13.71 10.08 -8.62
N MET A 343 14.82 10.76 -8.32
CA MET A 343 14.98 12.19 -8.64
C MET A 343 15.04 12.45 -10.14
N SER A 344 15.65 11.56 -10.93
CA SER A 344 15.61 11.65 -12.40
C SER A 344 14.19 11.49 -12.94
N ARG A 345 13.47 10.47 -12.44
CA ARG A 345 12.08 10.22 -12.83
C ARG A 345 11.15 11.37 -12.42
N LEU A 346 11.36 11.96 -11.25
CA LEU A 346 10.60 13.12 -10.82
C LEU A 346 10.84 14.33 -11.74
N ARG A 347 12.09 14.61 -12.11
CA ARG A 347 12.42 15.69 -13.06
C ARG A 347 11.75 15.45 -14.41
N GLU A 348 11.90 14.26 -14.97
CA GLU A 348 11.25 13.87 -16.24
C GLU A 348 9.74 14.09 -16.20
N ALA A 349 9.07 13.67 -15.11
CA ALA A 349 7.64 13.84 -14.94
C ALA A 349 7.23 15.32 -14.85
N MET A 350 7.99 16.12 -14.10
CA MET A 350 7.71 17.57 -13.98
C MET A 350 7.99 18.32 -15.28
N ASP A 351 8.99 17.90 -16.05
CA ASP A 351 9.26 18.48 -17.38
C ASP A 351 8.13 18.15 -18.37
N LEU A 352 7.56 16.93 -18.32
CA LEU A 352 6.38 16.58 -19.09
C LEU A 352 5.15 17.44 -18.68
N ALA A 353 4.94 17.66 -17.39
CA ALA A 353 3.86 18.50 -16.90
C ALA A 353 3.97 19.94 -17.41
N ARG A 354 5.16 20.53 -17.31
CA ARG A 354 5.44 21.93 -17.67
C ARG A 354 5.39 22.22 -19.17
N LYS A 355 5.42 21.20 -20.04
CA LYS A 355 5.13 21.38 -21.46
C LYS A 355 3.70 21.87 -21.71
N HIS A 356 2.77 21.46 -20.86
CA HIS A 356 1.34 21.75 -21.01
C HIS A 356 0.84 22.80 -20.02
N ASP A 357 1.41 22.82 -18.82
CA ASP A 357 1.18 23.83 -17.78
C ASP A 357 2.50 24.26 -17.15
N LYS A 358 2.99 25.45 -17.51
CA LYS A 358 4.28 25.99 -17.03
C LYS A 358 4.32 26.19 -15.52
N GLU A 359 3.17 26.41 -14.90
CA GLU A 359 3.03 26.65 -13.47
C GLU A 359 2.80 25.37 -12.65
N ARG A 360 2.76 24.20 -13.33
CA ARG A 360 2.51 22.92 -12.66
C ARG A 360 3.57 22.62 -11.59
N LYS A 361 3.13 22.36 -10.38
CA LYS A 361 3.93 22.10 -9.17
C LYS A 361 3.50 20.78 -8.54
N LEU A 362 4.36 20.23 -7.70
CA LEU A 362 3.94 19.20 -6.75
C LEU A 362 3.18 19.86 -5.60
N ASP A 363 2.05 19.27 -5.26
CA ASP A 363 1.29 19.67 -4.07
C ASP A 363 1.85 19.01 -2.83
N LEU A 364 2.20 17.71 -2.91
CA LEU A 364 2.74 16.93 -1.80
C LEU A 364 3.76 15.88 -2.28
N VAL A 365 4.65 15.50 -1.37
CA VAL A 365 5.50 14.30 -1.47
C VAL A 365 5.20 13.40 -0.27
N LEU A 366 4.85 12.14 -0.50
CA LEU A 366 4.81 11.10 0.54
C LEU A 366 6.16 10.37 0.52
N LEU A 367 6.81 10.24 1.67
CA LEU A 367 8.19 9.73 1.76
C LEU A 367 8.36 8.75 2.92
N THR A 368 9.02 7.64 2.66
CA THR A 368 9.63 6.75 3.67
C THR A 368 10.96 6.28 3.13
N ILE A 369 12.07 6.62 3.79
CA ILE A 369 13.43 6.25 3.37
C ILE A 369 14.39 6.31 4.56
N GLY A 370 15.45 5.51 4.54
CA GLY A 370 16.51 5.53 5.55
C GLY A 370 16.83 4.17 6.18
N ALA A 371 15.91 3.21 6.13
CA ALA A 371 16.15 1.87 6.68
C ALA A 371 17.26 1.12 5.91
N ASN A 372 17.27 1.23 4.59
CA ASN A 372 18.32 0.60 3.78
C ASN A 372 19.68 1.28 3.96
N ASP A 373 19.69 2.58 4.26
CA ASP A 373 20.94 3.33 4.50
C ASP A 373 21.72 2.79 5.70
N ILE A 374 21.01 2.30 6.73
CA ILE A 374 21.62 1.65 7.90
C ILE A 374 21.73 0.12 7.76
N TRP A 375 21.53 -0.42 6.54
CA TRP A 375 21.58 -1.85 6.25
C TRP A 375 20.60 -2.69 7.08
N PHE A 376 19.35 -2.22 7.21
CA PHE A 376 18.34 -2.91 8.02
C PHE A 376 18.14 -4.38 7.62
N ALA A 377 18.19 -4.70 6.32
CA ALA A 377 18.15 -6.09 5.84
C ALA A 377 19.32 -6.93 6.39
N GLY A 378 20.49 -6.33 6.57
CA GLY A 378 21.64 -6.97 7.21
C GLY A 378 21.46 -7.25 8.70
N LEU A 379 20.75 -6.37 9.43
CA LEU A 379 20.33 -6.62 10.81
C LEU A 379 19.35 -7.79 10.89
N VAL A 380 18.38 -7.86 9.97
CA VAL A 380 17.45 -8.99 9.88
C VAL A 380 18.22 -10.29 9.60
N ALA A 381 19.13 -10.27 8.65
CA ALA A 381 19.98 -11.43 8.32
C ALA A 381 20.82 -11.88 9.53
N ASP A 382 21.34 -10.94 10.34
CA ASP A 382 22.06 -11.27 11.58
C ASP A 382 21.18 -12.04 12.58
N VAL A 383 19.90 -11.67 12.66
CA VAL A 383 18.96 -12.35 13.57
C VAL A 383 18.63 -13.76 13.10
N ILE A 384 18.39 -13.96 11.79
CA ILE A 384 17.77 -15.18 11.26
C ILE A 384 18.77 -16.23 10.75
N ILE A 385 20.00 -15.86 10.40
CA ILE A 385 21.01 -16.82 9.95
C ILE A 385 21.66 -17.45 11.16
N GLU A 386 21.33 -18.72 11.46
CA GLU A 386 21.80 -19.42 12.64
C GLU A 386 23.17 -20.07 12.43
N ALA A 387 23.40 -20.70 11.28
CA ALA A 387 24.61 -21.48 11.01
C ALA A 387 25.87 -20.60 11.10
N PRO A 388 26.82 -20.89 12.02
CA PRO A 388 27.98 -20.02 12.28
C PRO A 388 28.87 -19.82 11.04
N THR A 389 29.02 -20.87 10.23
CA THR A 389 29.83 -20.81 8.99
C THR A 389 29.20 -19.86 7.98
N GLU A 390 27.87 -19.97 7.75
CA GLU A 390 27.15 -19.12 6.84
C GLU A 390 27.13 -17.68 7.34
N ARG A 391 26.90 -17.45 8.63
CA ARG A 391 27.01 -16.11 9.23
C ARG A 391 28.37 -15.47 8.96
N THR A 392 29.45 -16.25 9.13
CA THR A 392 30.80 -15.75 8.85
C THR A 392 31.00 -15.39 7.38
N LEU A 393 30.48 -16.21 6.46
CA LEU A 393 30.54 -15.93 5.02
C LEU A 393 29.71 -14.71 4.64
N PHE A 394 28.51 -14.60 5.15
CA PHE A 394 27.62 -13.46 4.88
C PHE A 394 28.16 -12.14 5.49
N ALA A 395 28.75 -12.20 6.69
CA ALA A 395 29.41 -11.04 7.29
C ALA A 395 30.62 -10.58 6.47
N LYS A 396 31.48 -11.51 6.03
CA LYS A 396 32.60 -11.19 5.14
C LYS A 396 32.15 -10.65 3.77
N GLY A 397 31.00 -11.08 3.29
CA GLY A 397 30.35 -10.57 2.07
C GLY A 397 29.65 -9.22 2.25
N GLY A 398 29.64 -8.62 3.43
CA GLY A 398 28.97 -7.37 3.72
C GLY A 398 27.43 -7.47 3.73
N MET A 399 26.89 -8.67 3.92
CA MET A 399 25.44 -8.92 3.90
C MET A 399 24.81 -8.96 5.29
N ILE A 400 25.63 -9.09 6.34
CA ILE A 400 25.23 -9.00 7.74
C ILE A 400 25.89 -7.77 8.35
N ILE A 401 25.14 -7.04 9.14
CA ILE A 401 25.62 -5.94 9.96
C ILE A 401 25.13 -6.12 11.39
N ASP A 402 25.91 -5.69 12.38
CA ASP A 402 25.47 -5.68 13.76
C ASP A 402 24.90 -4.32 14.20
N VAL A 403 24.25 -4.28 15.36
CA VAL A 403 23.63 -3.07 15.89
C VAL A 403 24.64 -1.92 16.10
N PRO A 404 25.83 -2.12 16.66
CA PRO A 404 26.83 -1.04 16.82
C PRO A 404 27.23 -0.39 15.50
N GLU A 405 27.39 -1.15 14.44
CA GLU A 405 27.77 -0.62 13.12
C GLU A 405 26.60 0.13 12.48
N ALA A 406 25.40 -0.42 12.56
CA ALA A 406 24.18 0.27 12.10
C ALA A 406 23.93 1.58 12.86
N GLU A 407 24.15 1.62 14.17
CA GLU A 407 24.05 2.84 14.98
C GLU A 407 25.10 3.89 14.58
N LYS A 408 26.32 3.46 14.20
CA LYS A 408 27.36 4.36 13.70
C LYS A 408 26.92 5.05 12.40
N ILE A 409 26.39 4.31 11.45
CA ILE A 409 25.86 4.87 10.17
C ILE A 409 24.68 5.81 10.47
N LEU A 410 23.75 5.40 11.33
CA LEU A 410 22.59 6.18 11.74
C LEU A 410 22.98 7.56 12.28
N ASN A 411 24.07 7.63 13.05
CA ASN A 411 24.46 8.88 13.70
C ASN A 411 25.42 9.74 12.88
N ASN A 412 26.28 9.15 12.06
CA ASN A 412 27.35 9.86 11.36
C ASN A 412 27.02 10.18 9.90
N ASP A 413 26.44 9.22 9.16
CA ASP A 413 26.27 9.33 7.71
C ASP A 413 24.87 9.83 7.34
N LEU A 414 23.84 9.25 7.95
CA LEU A 414 22.45 9.53 7.61
C LEU A 414 22.03 11.02 7.77
N PRO A 415 22.56 11.80 8.74
CA PRO A 415 22.28 13.23 8.83
C PRO A 415 22.70 14.04 7.59
N GLY A 416 23.85 13.70 7.00
CA GLY A 416 24.33 14.29 5.76
C GLY A 416 23.43 13.96 4.58
N ASP A 417 23.00 12.72 4.51
CA ASP A 417 22.10 12.23 3.47
C ASP A 417 20.72 12.89 3.55
N PHE A 418 20.15 13.06 4.73
CA PHE A 418 18.91 13.80 4.93
C PHE A 418 19.04 15.29 4.58
N ALA A 419 20.19 15.88 4.82
CA ALA A 419 20.44 17.27 4.39
C ALA A 419 20.43 17.39 2.86
N ARG A 420 21.09 16.46 2.14
CA ARG A 420 21.05 16.39 0.67
C ARG A 420 19.62 16.17 0.15
N LEU A 421 18.88 15.26 0.76
CA LEU A 421 17.50 14.91 0.42
C LEU A 421 16.58 16.13 0.55
N ARG A 422 16.62 16.85 1.67
CA ARG A 422 15.85 18.09 1.86
C ARG A 422 16.20 19.15 0.81
N ALA A 423 17.49 19.39 0.56
CA ALA A 423 17.92 20.34 -0.44
C ALA A 423 17.41 20.00 -1.86
N ALA A 424 17.37 18.71 -2.20
CA ALA A 424 16.92 18.25 -3.51
C ALA A 424 15.39 18.32 -3.69
N LEU A 425 14.61 18.07 -2.64
CA LEU A 425 13.13 18.08 -2.70
C LEU A 425 12.56 19.51 -2.61
N LYS A 426 13.23 20.41 -1.91
CA LYS A 426 12.76 21.75 -1.64
C LYS A 426 12.27 22.54 -2.88
N PRO A 427 12.97 22.52 -4.04
CA PRO A 427 12.51 23.21 -5.24
C PRO A 427 11.20 22.67 -5.83
N PHE A 428 10.88 21.39 -5.60
CA PHE A 428 9.68 20.76 -6.14
C PHE A 428 8.42 21.07 -5.34
N VAL A 429 8.58 21.44 -4.06
CA VAL A 429 7.50 21.80 -3.14
C VAL A 429 7.44 23.30 -2.85
N SER A 430 7.84 24.12 -3.82
CA SER A 430 7.81 25.59 -3.74
C SER A 430 8.59 26.18 -2.56
N GLY A 431 9.65 25.51 -2.13
CA GLY A 431 10.50 25.96 -1.02
C GLY A 431 10.01 25.57 0.37
N ASP A 432 8.88 24.90 0.49
CA ASP A 432 8.24 24.52 1.75
C ASP A 432 8.31 23.01 1.97
N LEU A 433 9.26 22.54 2.78
CA LEU A 433 9.44 21.13 3.10
C LEU A 433 8.33 20.56 4.00
N SER A 434 7.45 21.34 4.59
CA SER A 434 6.27 20.83 5.28
C SER A 434 5.35 20.05 4.35
N ARG A 435 5.42 20.30 3.03
CA ARG A 435 4.72 19.54 1.98
C ARG A 435 5.35 18.17 1.66
N VAL A 436 6.47 17.84 2.29
CA VAL A 436 7.03 16.48 2.30
C VAL A 436 6.55 15.78 3.58
N ILE A 437 5.63 14.86 3.43
CA ILE A 437 5.08 14.07 4.54
C ILE A 437 5.96 12.82 4.70
N PHE A 438 6.76 12.80 5.76
CA PHE A 438 7.57 11.66 6.13
C PHE A 438 6.76 10.72 7.04
N VAL A 439 6.31 9.60 6.48
CA VAL A 439 5.66 8.53 7.24
C VAL A 439 6.75 7.58 7.71
N THR A 440 6.92 7.46 9.01
CA THR A 440 8.01 6.66 9.59
C THR A 440 7.74 5.16 9.55
N TYR A 441 8.67 4.38 10.06
CA TYR A 441 8.55 2.92 10.17
C TYR A 441 7.81 2.53 11.46
N GLY A 442 7.28 1.31 11.51
CA GLY A 442 6.83 0.65 12.73
C GLY A 442 7.90 -0.31 13.27
N ASN A 443 7.84 -0.68 14.54
CA ASN A 443 8.65 -1.77 15.06
C ASN A 443 8.02 -3.12 14.65
N PRO A 444 8.66 -3.93 13.80
CA PRO A 444 8.06 -5.15 13.28
C PRO A 444 8.11 -6.31 14.26
N ALA A 445 8.99 -6.26 15.27
CA ALA A 445 9.35 -7.40 16.13
C ALA A 445 8.50 -7.49 17.40
N LEU A 446 7.18 -7.25 17.30
CA LEU A 446 6.28 -7.19 18.45
C LEU A 446 5.19 -8.25 18.38
N THR A 447 4.73 -8.69 19.55
CA THR A 447 3.57 -9.56 19.73
C THR A 447 2.27 -8.74 19.78
N ASN A 448 1.10 -9.39 19.79
CA ASN A 448 -0.18 -8.74 20.06
C ASN A 448 -0.35 -8.17 21.48
N GLY A 449 0.60 -8.42 22.38
CA GLY A 449 0.71 -7.77 23.69
C GLY A 449 1.65 -6.56 23.73
N GLY A 450 2.19 -6.14 22.58
CA GLY A 450 3.15 -5.03 22.49
C GLY A 450 4.55 -5.36 23.04
N GLN A 451 4.85 -6.64 23.26
CA GLN A 451 6.14 -7.09 23.77
C GLN A 451 7.02 -7.56 22.63
N VAL A 452 8.34 -7.45 22.79
CA VAL A 452 9.28 -8.00 21.81
C VAL A 452 9.09 -9.51 21.69
N CYS A 453 9.10 -10.01 20.47
CA CYS A 453 9.00 -11.44 20.16
C CYS A 453 10.06 -12.24 20.93
N SER A 454 9.69 -13.43 21.40
CA SER A 454 10.59 -14.32 22.13
C SER A 454 11.76 -14.87 21.30
N GLY A 455 11.63 -14.83 19.97
CA GLY A 455 12.54 -15.52 19.07
C GLY A 455 12.26 -17.02 18.98
N GLY A 456 13.19 -17.76 18.42
CA GLY A 456 12.99 -19.16 18.08
C GLY A 456 12.19 -19.37 16.79
N PRO A 457 11.90 -20.63 16.39
CA PRO A 457 11.13 -20.91 15.17
C PRO A 457 9.74 -20.30 15.21
N GLY A 458 9.04 -20.40 16.33
CA GLY A 458 7.70 -19.89 16.53
C GLY A 458 7.59 -18.37 16.44
N GLY A 459 8.66 -17.67 16.77
CA GLY A 459 8.72 -16.21 16.66
C GLY A 459 8.80 -15.72 15.22
N PHE A 460 9.14 -16.59 14.26
CA PHE A 460 9.36 -16.22 12.87
C PHE A 460 8.51 -17.00 11.87
N ASP A 461 7.86 -18.06 12.30
CA ASP A 461 7.03 -18.95 11.44
C ASP A 461 7.77 -19.44 10.19
N VAL A 462 8.95 -19.94 10.36
CA VAL A 462 9.75 -20.45 9.25
C VAL A 462 10.05 -21.93 9.41
N HIS A 463 10.70 -22.50 8.40
CA HIS A 463 11.26 -23.84 8.44
C HIS A 463 11.90 -24.12 9.81
N PRO A 464 11.75 -25.32 10.40
CA PRO A 464 12.25 -25.65 11.74
C PRO A 464 13.75 -25.41 11.94
N ALA A 465 14.53 -25.49 10.87
CA ALA A 465 15.95 -25.13 10.89
C ALA A 465 16.21 -23.62 10.88
N PHE A 466 15.16 -22.83 10.81
CA PHE A 466 15.17 -21.38 10.74
C PHE A 466 14.79 -20.83 12.09
N ASN A 467 15.67 -20.08 12.67
CA ASN A 467 15.55 -19.69 14.06
C ASN A 467 15.91 -18.22 14.22
N ALA A 468 14.97 -17.41 14.67
CA ALA A 468 15.30 -16.07 15.11
C ALA A 468 16.04 -16.15 16.46
N ASP A 469 17.31 -15.83 16.48
CA ASP A 469 18.10 -15.81 17.72
C ASP A 469 17.49 -14.83 18.72
N PRO A 470 17.06 -15.27 19.91
CA PRO A 470 16.34 -14.42 20.85
C PRO A 470 17.14 -13.20 21.32
N ALA A 471 18.45 -13.38 21.52
CA ALA A 471 19.30 -12.31 22.02
C ALA A 471 19.57 -11.26 20.94
N ARG A 472 19.81 -11.68 19.71
CA ARG A 472 19.99 -10.76 18.57
C ARG A 472 18.69 -10.05 18.23
N LEU A 473 17.56 -10.78 18.17
CA LEU A 473 16.24 -10.21 17.95
C LEU A 473 15.90 -9.12 18.96
N LYS A 474 16.12 -9.40 20.25
CA LYS A 474 15.90 -8.42 21.32
C LYS A 474 16.76 -7.16 21.12
N ARG A 475 18.05 -7.32 20.81
CA ARG A 475 18.95 -6.18 20.59
C ARG A 475 18.51 -5.33 19.38
N VAL A 476 18.13 -5.98 18.27
CA VAL A 476 17.66 -5.28 17.08
C VAL A 476 16.35 -4.56 17.35
N ALA A 477 15.37 -5.20 18.02
CA ALA A 477 14.09 -4.59 18.37
C ALA A 477 14.28 -3.37 19.29
N GLU A 478 15.13 -3.47 20.31
CA GLU A 478 15.45 -2.35 21.21
C GLU A 478 16.19 -1.21 20.48
N PHE A 479 17.08 -1.54 19.54
CA PHE A 479 17.73 -0.54 18.69
C PHE A 479 16.71 0.20 17.81
N VAL A 480 15.79 -0.52 17.17
CA VAL A 480 14.73 0.07 16.36
C VAL A 480 13.93 1.07 17.20
N GLU A 481 13.42 0.64 18.33
CA GLU A 481 12.52 1.44 19.17
C GLU A 481 13.23 2.64 19.80
N ARG A 482 14.42 2.42 20.37
CA ARG A 482 15.08 3.43 21.22
C ARG A 482 16.05 4.35 20.48
N LYS A 483 16.51 3.93 19.29
CA LYS A 483 17.54 4.66 18.54
C LYS A 483 17.08 5.03 17.14
N PHE A 484 16.67 4.04 16.35
CA PHE A 484 16.34 4.26 14.95
C PHE A 484 15.11 5.15 14.78
N LEU A 485 13.95 4.78 15.34
CA LEU A 485 12.71 5.54 15.18
C LEU A 485 12.81 6.98 15.71
N PRO A 486 13.35 7.24 16.92
CA PRO A 486 13.57 8.61 17.39
C PRO A 486 14.52 9.42 16.50
N ARG A 487 15.56 8.75 15.96
CA ARG A 487 16.49 9.44 15.06
C ARG A 487 15.83 9.82 13.73
N MET A 488 15.00 8.96 13.17
CA MET A 488 14.24 9.27 11.96
C MET A 488 13.33 10.49 12.16
N ARG A 489 12.67 10.59 13.32
CA ARG A 489 11.89 11.77 13.69
C ARG A 489 12.77 13.05 13.71
N SER A 490 13.89 12.99 14.42
CA SER A 490 14.83 14.12 14.51
C SER A 490 15.33 14.56 13.13
N LEU A 491 15.64 13.62 12.23
CA LEU A 491 16.10 13.90 10.87
C LEU A 491 15.00 14.54 10.00
N ALA A 492 13.79 14.03 10.06
CA ALA A 492 12.66 14.57 9.30
C ALA A 492 12.28 15.99 9.78
N LEU A 493 12.25 16.20 11.10
CA LEU A 493 11.94 17.49 11.71
C LEU A 493 13.12 18.48 11.69
N CYS A 494 14.26 18.07 11.12
CA CYS A 494 15.46 18.92 11.06
C CYS A 494 15.90 19.41 12.44
N GLU A 495 15.93 18.51 13.42
CA GLU A 495 16.45 18.83 14.76
C GLU A 495 17.97 18.67 14.80
N GLY A 496 18.69 19.69 15.26
CA GLY A 496 20.13 19.65 15.40
C GLY A 496 20.87 20.88 14.87
N LYS A 497 22.19 20.91 15.10
CA LYS A 497 23.05 22.07 14.85
C LYS A 497 23.12 22.53 13.38
N ASN A 498 22.83 21.63 12.42
CA ASN A 498 22.94 21.89 10.99
C ASN A 498 21.60 22.25 10.35
N CYS A 499 20.56 22.40 11.14
CA CYS A 499 19.23 22.77 10.66
C CYS A 499 18.95 24.24 10.96
N LYS A 500 18.48 24.97 9.95
CA LYS A 500 17.86 26.28 10.18
C LYS A 500 16.47 26.01 10.73
N ASP A 501 16.21 26.46 11.93
CA ASP A 501 14.94 26.25 12.62
C ASP A 501 13.84 27.18 12.06
N THR A 502 13.44 26.91 10.83
CA THR A 502 12.29 27.56 10.19
C THR A 502 11.24 26.52 9.87
N ALA A 503 9.97 26.87 9.98
CA ALA A 503 8.86 25.95 9.68
C ALA A 503 8.99 25.31 8.29
N THR A 504 9.53 26.05 7.30
CA THR A 504 9.71 25.60 5.92
C THR A 504 10.86 24.60 5.71
N GLU A 505 11.73 24.37 6.71
CA GLU A 505 12.83 23.39 6.67
C GLU A 505 12.44 22.05 7.28
N ARG A 506 11.31 21.96 7.95
CA ARG A 506 10.81 20.74 8.59
C ARG A 506 9.87 19.99 7.65
N MET A 507 10.06 18.69 7.54
CA MET A 507 9.05 17.82 6.93
C MET A 507 7.87 17.66 7.89
N THR A 508 6.70 17.36 7.36
CA THR A 508 5.58 16.88 8.18
C THR A 508 5.85 15.44 8.58
N PHE A 509 5.93 15.17 9.88
CA PHE A 509 6.26 13.85 10.39
C PHE A 509 5.00 13.11 10.84
N VAL A 510 4.84 11.86 10.41
CA VAL A 510 3.70 10.99 10.74
C VAL A 510 4.21 9.70 11.37
N ASP A 511 3.81 9.46 12.61
CA ASP A 511 4.16 8.30 13.43
C ASP A 511 2.95 7.64 14.13
N SER A 512 1.74 8.19 13.99
CA SER A 512 0.54 7.73 14.71
C SER A 512 0.14 6.27 14.44
N HIS A 513 0.62 5.67 13.34
CA HIS A 513 0.42 4.25 13.08
C HIS A 513 1.27 3.34 13.99
N GLN A 514 2.33 3.87 14.61
CA GLN A 514 3.22 3.07 15.47
C GLN A 514 2.47 2.47 16.66
N ASP A 515 1.55 3.21 17.26
CA ASP A 515 0.73 2.74 18.38
C ASP A 515 -0.08 1.50 18.00
N ALA A 516 -0.65 1.48 16.80
CA ALA A 516 -1.37 0.32 16.28
C ALA A 516 -0.42 -0.83 15.93
N PHE A 517 0.72 -0.55 15.26
CA PHE A 517 1.72 -1.56 14.94
C PHE A 517 2.31 -2.24 16.18
N ALA A 518 2.31 -1.55 17.35
CA ALA A 518 2.78 -2.11 18.60
C ALA A 518 2.06 -3.41 19.02
N TYR A 519 0.88 -3.68 18.48
CA TYR A 519 0.09 -4.88 18.76
C TYR A 519 -0.05 -5.81 17.55
N HIS A 520 0.58 -5.47 16.43
CA HIS A 520 0.41 -6.14 15.14
C HIS A 520 1.75 -6.51 14.46
N GLY A 521 2.80 -6.70 15.25
CA GLY A 521 4.09 -7.16 14.72
C GLY A 521 4.01 -8.59 14.16
N PHE A 522 5.12 -9.10 13.61
CA PHE A 522 5.14 -10.39 12.93
C PHE A 522 4.85 -11.59 13.85
N CYS A 523 4.97 -11.45 15.16
CA CYS A 523 4.61 -12.48 16.15
C CYS A 523 3.16 -12.38 16.65
N ALA A 524 2.38 -11.40 16.21
CA ALA A 524 0.99 -11.29 16.62
C ALA A 524 0.16 -12.46 16.04
N ARG A 525 -0.68 -13.07 16.91
CA ARG A 525 -1.52 -14.22 16.59
C ARG A 525 -2.89 -14.06 17.20
N ALA A 526 -3.93 -14.53 16.52
CA ALA A 526 -5.29 -14.56 17.04
C ALA A 526 -6.03 -15.83 16.58
N GLU A 527 -7.05 -16.20 17.30
CA GLU A 527 -7.95 -17.30 16.91
C GLU A 527 -8.72 -16.98 15.61
N THR A 528 -8.83 -15.69 15.29
CA THR A 528 -9.46 -15.21 14.06
C THR A 528 -8.54 -15.26 12.84
N ASP A 529 -7.26 -15.58 13.00
CA ASP A 529 -6.34 -15.76 11.89
C ASP A 529 -6.82 -16.88 10.97
N PRO A 530 -6.46 -16.86 9.66
CA PRO A 530 -6.89 -17.88 8.72
C PRO A 530 -6.59 -19.30 9.23
N PRO A 531 -7.53 -20.26 9.04
CA PRO A 531 -7.33 -21.64 9.50
C PRO A 531 -6.04 -22.28 8.97
N PHE A 532 -5.65 -21.95 7.73
CA PHE A 532 -4.37 -22.39 7.16
C PHE A 532 -3.19 -21.97 8.03
N ASP A 533 -3.13 -20.69 8.44
CA ASP A 533 -2.03 -20.16 9.26
C ASP A 533 -1.96 -20.86 10.62
N ARG A 534 -3.11 -21.07 11.26
CA ARG A 534 -3.20 -21.71 12.58
C ARG A 534 -2.81 -23.18 12.56
N SER A 535 -3.08 -23.88 11.46
CA SER A 535 -2.79 -25.31 11.31
C SER A 535 -1.39 -25.56 10.73
N CYS A 536 -0.98 -24.76 9.73
CA CYS A 536 0.22 -25.02 8.94
C CYS A 536 1.43 -24.19 9.38
N PHE A 537 1.22 -22.99 9.96
CA PHE A 537 2.28 -22.13 10.48
C PHE A 537 2.32 -22.17 12.01
N THR A 538 2.59 -23.34 12.52
CA THR A 538 2.68 -23.56 13.97
C THR A 538 3.96 -22.98 14.54
N GLU A 539 4.02 -22.84 15.88
CA GLU A 539 5.22 -22.41 16.58
C GLU A 539 6.44 -23.33 16.32
N LYS A 540 6.19 -24.57 15.94
CA LYS A 540 7.23 -25.53 15.60
C LYS A 540 7.72 -25.40 14.14
N GLY A 541 7.08 -24.57 13.33
CA GLY A 541 7.39 -24.41 11.91
C GLY A 541 7.05 -25.62 11.04
N ASP A 542 6.22 -26.53 11.53
CA ASP A 542 5.90 -27.79 10.86
C ASP A 542 5.31 -27.58 9.45
N GLY A 543 4.50 -26.55 9.28
CA GLY A 543 3.90 -26.20 7.98
C GLY A 543 4.94 -25.82 6.94
N PHE A 544 6.05 -25.23 7.33
CA PHE A 544 7.12 -24.89 6.40
C PHE A 544 7.98 -26.11 6.05
N GLU A 545 8.31 -26.96 7.00
CA GLU A 545 9.09 -28.17 6.77
C GLU A 545 8.46 -29.08 5.72
N ASN A 546 7.15 -29.17 5.74
CA ASN A 546 6.36 -29.99 4.81
C ASN A 546 5.79 -29.20 3.64
N ASN A 547 6.34 -28.04 3.36
CA ASN A 547 5.94 -27.17 2.27
C ASN A 547 6.18 -27.86 0.91
N PRO A 548 5.19 -27.90 0.02
CA PRO A 548 5.33 -28.50 -1.30
C PRO A 548 6.40 -27.83 -2.17
N ALA A 549 6.80 -26.60 -1.85
CA ALA A 549 7.92 -25.95 -2.55
C ALA A 549 9.27 -26.58 -2.24
N VAL A 550 9.45 -27.05 -1.02
CA VAL A 550 10.72 -27.68 -0.59
C VAL A 550 10.73 -29.15 -0.98
N ALA A 551 9.58 -29.80 -0.96
CA ALA A 551 9.45 -31.22 -1.24
C ALA A 551 8.19 -31.48 -2.07
N ALA A 552 8.29 -31.41 -3.37
CA ALA A 552 7.17 -31.76 -4.25
C ALA A 552 6.68 -33.19 -4.08
N THR A 553 7.50 -34.03 -3.45
CA THR A 553 7.17 -35.43 -3.15
C THR A 553 6.60 -35.63 -1.76
N ASP A 554 6.80 -34.63 -0.85
CA ASP A 554 6.31 -34.71 0.51
C ASP A 554 5.09 -33.79 0.67
N PRO A 555 3.90 -34.32 0.90
CA PRO A 555 2.73 -33.53 1.13
C PRO A 555 2.88 -32.70 2.43
N MET A 556 2.26 -31.54 2.47
CA MET A 556 2.13 -30.79 3.72
C MET A 556 1.45 -31.66 4.77
N ARG A 557 2.03 -31.69 5.98
CA ARG A 557 1.46 -32.47 7.10
C ARG A 557 0.40 -31.72 7.89
N CYS A 558 -0.09 -30.61 7.40
CA CYS A 558 -1.28 -29.95 7.94
C CYS A 558 -2.53 -30.42 7.16
N GLU A 559 -3.72 -30.16 7.69
CA GLU A 559 -4.97 -30.54 7.05
C GLU A 559 -5.29 -29.74 5.78
N PHE A 560 -4.61 -28.60 5.58
CA PHE A 560 -4.80 -27.72 4.43
C PHE A 560 -3.78 -28.00 3.32
N ARG A 561 -4.16 -27.66 2.11
CA ARG A 561 -3.29 -27.72 0.93
C ARG A 561 -2.70 -26.35 0.63
N ALA A 562 -1.58 -26.29 -0.11
CA ALA A 562 -0.95 -25.02 -0.48
C ALA A 562 -1.93 -24.01 -1.13
N ARG A 563 -2.84 -24.52 -1.98
CA ARG A 563 -3.87 -23.70 -2.63
C ARG A 563 -4.86 -23.03 -1.68
N ASP A 564 -4.93 -23.47 -0.43
CA ASP A 564 -5.84 -22.91 0.59
C ASP A 564 -5.25 -21.67 1.28
N PHE A 565 -3.97 -21.41 1.09
CA PHE A 565 -3.33 -20.20 1.60
C PHE A 565 -3.95 -18.93 1.00
N ARG A 566 -4.25 -17.96 1.84
CA ARG A 566 -4.88 -16.69 1.50
C ARG A 566 -3.96 -15.53 1.88
N PRO A 567 -3.13 -15.03 0.94
CA PRO A 567 -2.08 -14.04 1.23
C PRO A 567 -2.61 -12.70 1.75
N TYR A 568 -3.86 -12.36 1.43
CA TYR A 568 -4.50 -11.09 1.78
C TYR A 568 -5.68 -11.24 2.75
N ALA A 569 -5.92 -12.44 3.30
CA ALA A 569 -6.91 -12.58 4.36
C ALA A 569 -6.48 -11.76 5.60
N PRO A 570 -7.42 -11.12 6.32
CA PRO A 570 -7.11 -10.38 7.54
C PRO A 570 -6.44 -11.26 8.59
N ARG A 571 -5.44 -10.69 9.28
CA ARG A 571 -4.64 -11.36 10.31
C ARG A 571 -4.38 -10.45 11.49
N ALA A 572 -4.07 -11.04 12.64
CA ALA A 572 -3.60 -10.26 13.78
C ALA A 572 -2.31 -9.51 13.47
N ARG A 573 -1.41 -10.07 12.69
CA ARG A 573 -0.15 -9.42 12.28
C ARG A 573 -0.33 -8.53 11.05
N TRP A 574 0.25 -7.35 11.09
CA TRP A 574 0.33 -6.42 9.95
C TRP A 574 1.72 -6.39 9.33
N VAL A 575 2.57 -7.31 9.72
CA VAL A 575 3.92 -7.49 9.18
C VAL A 575 4.04 -8.90 8.60
N ARG A 576 4.58 -8.99 7.39
CA ARG A 576 4.83 -10.27 6.72
C ARG A 576 5.84 -11.09 7.49
N THR A 577 5.50 -12.33 7.80
CA THR A 577 6.47 -13.31 8.26
C THR A 577 7.26 -13.87 7.08
N ALA A 578 8.29 -14.67 7.37
CA ALA A 578 9.02 -15.35 6.30
C ALA A 578 8.12 -16.35 5.54
N ASN A 579 7.23 -17.05 6.24
CA ASN A 579 6.27 -17.96 5.60
C ASN A 579 5.28 -17.21 4.70
N ASP A 580 4.71 -16.09 5.18
CA ASP A 580 3.81 -15.27 4.36
C ASP A 580 4.48 -14.84 3.06
N SER A 581 5.69 -14.30 3.16
CA SER A 581 6.44 -13.81 2.01
C SER A 581 6.81 -14.93 1.06
N TYR A 582 7.23 -16.05 1.62
CA TYR A 582 7.60 -17.23 0.88
C TYR A 582 6.42 -17.75 0.03
N PHE A 583 5.24 -17.92 0.64
CA PHE A 583 4.03 -18.39 -0.04
C PHE A 583 3.37 -17.34 -0.93
N THR A 584 3.65 -16.05 -0.72
CA THR A 584 3.02 -14.97 -1.48
C THR A 584 3.79 -14.63 -2.75
N ALA A 585 5.11 -14.57 -2.67
CA ALA A 585 5.97 -14.04 -3.73
C ALA A 585 6.79 -15.09 -4.46
N MET A 586 7.32 -16.08 -3.77
CA MET A 586 8.11 -17.19 -4.32
C MET A 586 9.19 -16.76 -5.31
N THR A 587 9.99 -15.79 -4.92
CA THR A 587 11.09 -15.31 -5.74
C THR A 587 12.39 -15.99 -5.35
N PHE A 588 13.12 -16.48 -6.34
CA PHE A 588 14.41 -17.10 -6.13
C PHE A 588 15.50 -16.02 -5.93
N PRO A 589 16.28 -16.07 -4.84
CA PRO A 589 17.34 -15.10 -4.60
C PRO A 589 18.54 -15.35 -5.53
N GLU A 590 18.60 -14.64 -6.64
CA GLU A 590 19.79 -14.61 -7.48
C GLU A 590 20.73 -13.50 -7.01
N GLY A 591 22.01 -13.82 -6.88
CA GLY A 591 23.03 -12.82 -6.63
C GLY A 591 23.19 -12.39 -5.17
N ILE A 592 22.89 -13.27 -4.23
CA ILE A 592 23.30 -13.11 -2.83
C ILE A 592 24.83 -12.89 -2.76
N SER A 593 25.55 -13.62 -3.62
CA SER A 593 26.96 -13.42 -3.84
C SER A 593 27.30 -13.95 -5.25
N PRO A 594 28.18 -13.31 -6.01
CA PRO A 594 28.65 -13.85 -7.29
C PRO A 594 29.40 -15.16 -7.13
N VAL A 595 29.81 -15.49 -5.91
CA VAL A 595 30.62 -16.68 -5.58
C VAL A 595 29.75 -17.81 -5.02
N LEU A 596 28.69 -17.50 -4.28
CA LEU A 596 27.83 -18.49 -3.65
C LEU A 596 26.70 -18.90 -4.60
N GLN A 597 26.58 -20.19 -4.83
CA GLN A 597 25.45 -20.78 -5.53
C GLN A 597 24.38 -21.21 -4.51
N PRO A 598 23.11 -21.31 -4.89
CA PRO A 598 22.07 -21.80 -3.98
C PRO A 598 22.36 -23.17 -3.36
N SER A 599 23.08 -24.03 -4.08
CA SER A 599 23.52 -25.34 -3.60
C SER A 599 24.58 -25.27 -2.48
N ASP A 600 25.22 -24.12 -2.31
CA ASP A 600 26.26 -23.93 -1.28
C ASP A 600 25.66 -23.48 0.06
N LEU A 601 24.37 -23.14 0.07
CA LEU A 601 23.65 -22.67 1.24
C LEU A 601 22.90 -23.81 1.91
N HIS A 602 22.83 -23.75 3.22
CA HIS A 602 21.95 -24.59 3.99
C HIS A 602 20.47 -24.31 3.62
N ASP A 603 19.61 -25.31 3.58
CA ASP A 603 18.20 -25.18 3.18
C ASP A 603 17.46 -24.07 3.92
N ALA A 604 17.67 -23.99 5.24
CA ALA A 604 17.05 -22.97 6.06
C ALA A 604 17.50 -21.55 5.65
N THR A 605 18.81 -21.36 5.46
CA THR A 605 19.37 -20.07 5.05
C THR A 605 18.88 -19.67 3.66
N TRP A 606 18.79 -20.64 2.74
CA TRP A 606 18.23 -20.37 1.43
C TRP A 606 16.75 -19.95 1.50
N GLY A 607 15.94 -20.66 2.29
CA GLY A 607 14.54 -20.33 2.52
C GLY A 607 14.36 -18.91 3.09
N ALA A 608 15.19 -18.52 4.09
CA ALA A 608 15.16 -17.18 4.65
C ALA A 608 15.48 -16.10 3.65
N THR A 609 16.55 -16.34 2.95
CA THR A 609 16.97 -15.36 1.97
C THR A 609 15.88 -15.17 0.92
N SER A 610 15.25 -16.26 0.47
CA SER A 610 14.09 -16.21 -0.43
C SER A 610 12.93 -15.42 0.18
N ALA A 611 12.62 -15.64 1.46
CA ALA A 611 11.57 -14.92 2.17
C ALA A 611 11.87 -13.41 2.32
N VAL A 612 13.12 -13.07 2.64
CA VAL A 612 13.57 -11.66 2.72
C VAL A 612 13.43 -10.97 1.36
N TYR A 613 13.83 -11.63 0.27
CA TYR A 613 13.63 -11.11 -1.08
C TYR A 613 12.16 -11.03 -1.49
N GLY A 614 11.29 -11.86 -0.91
CA GLY A 614 9.85 -11.82 -1.09
C GLY A 614 9.13 -10.78 -0.23
N GLY A 615 9.86 -10.02 0.60
CA GLY A 615 9.31 -8.94 1.41
C GLY A 615 8.94 -9.34 2.85
N ALA A 616 9.60 -10.34 3.45
CA ALA A 616 9.50 -10.59 4.90
C ALA A 616 9.86 -9.33 5.69
N ILE A 617 9.23 -9.15 6.85
CA ILE A 617 9.39 -7.98 7.74
C ILE A 617 8.82 -6.68 7.14
N HIS A 618 8.16 -6.72 5.99
CA HIS A 618 7.45 -5.57 5.44
C HIS A 618 5.98 -5.58 5.86
N PRO A 619 5.30 -4.42 5.86
CA PRO A 619 3.88 -4.36 6.18
C PRO A 619 3.03 -5.21 5.23
N THR A 620 2.01 -5.88 5.76
CA THR A 620 0.94 -6.49 4.96
C THR A 620 0.07 -5.42 4.30
N ALA A 621 -0.90 -5.81 3.47
CA ALA A 621 -1.90 -4.89 2.93
C ALA A 621 -2.65 -4.13 4.04
N GLU A 622 -2.97 -4.79 5.16
CA GLU A 622 -3.58 -4.13 6.33
C GLU A 622 -2.61 -3.15 7.00
N GLY A 623 -1.32 -3.53 7.16
CA GLY A 623 -0.31 -2.63 7.70
C GLY A 623 -0.13 -1.38 6.85
N HIS A 624 -0.09 -1.52 5.52
CA HIS A 624 -0.06 -0.38 4.61
C HIS A 624 -1.34 0.47 4.67
N ALA A 625 -2.50 -0.15 4.84
CA ALA A 625 -3.76 0.57 5.01
C ALA A 625 -3.76 1.41 6.31
N ALA A 626 -3.25 0.87 7.41
CA ALA A 626 -3.09 1.60 8.68
C ALA A 626 -2.10 2.78 8.54
N MET A 627 -1.00 2.60 7.81
CA MET A 627 -0.08 3.71 7.49
C MET A 627 -0.75 4.79 6.63
N ALA A 628 -1.62 4.41 5.69
CA ALA A 628 -2.37 5.34 4.87
C ALA A 628 -3.38 6.15 5.72
N ASP A 629 -4.10 5.49 6.64
CA ASP A 629 -5.00 6.15 7.59
C ASP A 629 -4.25 7.18 8.44
N ALA A 630 -3.04 6.84 8.90
CA ALA A 630 -2.20 7.76 9.67
C ALA A 630 -1.72 8.97 8.85
N ALA A 631 -1.47 8.80 7.54
CA ALA A 631 -1.00 9.88 6.67
C ALA A 631 -2.11 10.85 6.24
N LEU A 632 -3.35 10.37 6.11
CA LEU A 632 -4.48 11.14 5.57
C LEU A 632 -4.76 12.46 6.28
N PRO A 633 -4.75 12.57 7.63
CA PRO A 633 -4.95 13.86 8.30
C PRO A 633 -3.93 14.92 7.88
N ALA A 634 -2.65 14.55 7.74
CA ALA A 634 -1.60 15.45 7.28
C ALA A 634 -1.80 15.83 5.80
N VAL A 635 -2.17 14.86 4.95
CA VAL A 635 -2.47 15.10 3.53
C VAL A 635 -3.61 16.12 3.39
N ARG A 636 -4.72 15.91 4.11
CA ARG A 636 -5.86 16.85 4.07
C ARG A 636 -5.49 18.23 4.59
N GLY A 637 -4.81 18.29 5.74
CA GLY A 637 -4.42 19.57 6.35
C GLY A 637 -3.54 20.42 5.45
N LEU A 638 -2.51 19.83 4.81
CA LEU A 638 -1.61 20.55 3.91
C LEU A 638 -2.27 20.94 2.58
N LEU A 639 -3.30 20.25 2.17
CA LEU A 639 -4.09 20.58 0.98
C LEU A 639 -5.29 21.47 1.29
N GLU A 640 -5.48 21.84 2.56
CA GLU A 640 -6.63 22.64 3.01
C GLU A 640 -7.97 22.03 2.59
N LEU A 641 -8.09 20.71 2.80
CA LEU A 641 -9.29 19.94 2.48
C LEU A 641 -10.04 19.58 3.76
N PRO A 642 -11.39 19.57 3.72
CA PRO A 642 -12.19 19.19 4.87
C PRO A 642 -11.96 17.73 5.25
N ALA A 643 -12.14 17.41 6.54
CA ALA A 643 -12.25 16.02 6.97
C ALA A 643 -13.54 15.40 6.36
N PRO A 644 -13.55 14.09 6.07
CA PRO A 644 -14.77 13.42 5.66
C PRO A 644 -15.83 13.58 6.77
N PRO A 645 -17.12 13.69 6.41
CA PRO A 645 -18.18 13.76 7.40
C PRO A 645 -18.16 12.50 8.29
N GLU A 646 -18.27 12.68 9.60
CA GLU A 646 -18.45 11.54 10.50
C GLU A 646 -19.74 10.81 10.15
N ILE A 647 -19.60 9.58 9.67
CA ILE A 647 -20.76 8.70 9.50
C ILE A 647 -21.16 8.23 10.89
N ARG A 648 -22.17 8.86 11.48
CA ARG A 648 -22.87 8.30 12.64
C ARG A 648 -23.60 7.06 12.14
N ILE A 649 -23.06 5.90 12.46
CA ILE A 649 -23.78 4.64 12.31
C ILE A 649 -24.84 4.67 13.39
N GLU A 650 -26.08 5.05 13.04
CA GLU A 650 -27.20 4.81 13.94
C GLU A 650 -27.30 3.29 14.13
N PRO A 651 -27.32 2.82 15.40
CA PRO A 651 -27.51 1.39 15.64
C PRO A 651 -28.85 0.99 15.02
N LEU A 652 -28.81 0.01 14.13
CA LEU A 652 -30.02 -0.59 13.58
C LEU A 652 -30.90 -1.01 14.75
N ALA A 653 -32.14 -0.52 14.76
CA ALA A 653 -33.13 -0.96 15.72
C ALA A 653 -33.21 -2.50 15.69
N PRO A 654 -33.28 -3.17 16.85
CA PRO A 654 -33.32 -4.63 16.90
C PRO A 654 -34.50 -5.13 16.08
N LEU A 655 -34.22 -5.99 15.09
CA LEU A 655 -35.23 -6.70 14.30
C LEU A 655 -36.17 -7.43 15.29
N LYS A 656 -37.41 -7.00 15.39
CA LYS A 656 -38.46 -7.76 16.07
C LYS A 656 -38.70 -9.01 15.22
N ILE A 657 -38.15 -10.14 15.65
CA ILE A 657 -38.51 -11.45 15.11
C ILE A 657 -39.93 -11.73 15.57
N PRO A 658 -40.93 -11.94 14.66
CA PRO A 658 -42.24 -12.38 15.06
C PRO A 658 -42.11 -13.73 15.78
N ALA A 659 -42.79 -13.86 16.94
CA ALA A 659 -42.89 -15.15 17.59
C ALA A 659 -43.55 -16.15 16.62
N ALA A 660 -42.90 -17.30 16.42
CA ALA A 660 -43.49 -18.40 15.67
C ALA A 660 -44.72 -18.89 16.48
N GLU A 661 -45.90 -18.85 15.85
CA GLU A 661 -47.11 -19.55 16.32
C GLU A 661 -46.97 -21.06 16.04
#